data_1dfc563b4089eaf18be028ce94c30b02
#
_entry.id   1dfc563b4089eaf18be028ce94c30b02
#
_cell.length_a   1.000
_cell.length_b   1.000
_cell.length_c   1.000
_cell.angle_alpha   90.00
_cell.angle_beta   90.00
_cell.angle_gamma   90.00
#
_symmetry.space_group_name_H-M   'P 1'
#
loop_
_entity.id
_entity.type
_entity.pdbx_description
1 polymer ?
#
loop_
_entity_poly.entity_id
_entity_poly.type
_entity_poly.pdbx_seq_one_letter_code
_entity_poly.pdbx_strand_id
1 'polypeptide(L)'
;MQAETASFRNFSISSGKNHSLLKTDTGEIFAWGTWGDISLESDLETFSKIYPSDITNLISLQNNDLIKEVSSGDQHSFILTEFGEVYSFGFDGQGQLGDGGEVYFVGDLNYASQLKKEASCITELFDLQPGDKIIQVDGGSNFSVALSQMGDVFTFGENNNGQLGINQQENVYQTAPIKITENFDLQEDEQITKIAVGSSHALALTQLGNVFVWGNNNFGQLGNDKRGINAYKPEKLELYGEKAIQIACGSFHSYVLTNLNFLYGFGYNGYGQLADKAVIVHTGNDKSVPYEMSKNFNLEVNEKIVDIYSGFFYGMAITSNHNIFSFGQNSSGQLGTRTNISISTPQKITQNVPFSTEDQIQSLALGEKHSLMVSSRGEVYSWGDNSSGQLGEDYSISLILTPNDITENFPPIISFSTLGSSIYQQEYEVSVKIQYINHLAIEEFSYAWSHTDQEKPIDTWENGSTDQPICLKDGDGTYYLWIQVVNLHEISFYKVSSAFYADSIKPTLQVHQIDNTPVNSNEIVDGSVYVKASDNNEGVKIAYRIDFHGDFVEIDEKEHVFNEDGTYEIKAIDVANNQSDIFLFRIDTQNPYILSMNQDLIQNNTYFTREKKLTIQSSELVLGYFLNDQDYITALNEESDEFTIQLKKGKTTIRLVDISGKVSQVYEIDYKPYFLEDTELLLWIFGTTASAIILIVVIVYTIRSKKQIKNGLK
;
A
#
# COMPACT_ATOMS: atom_id res chain seq x y z
N MET A 1 -4.44 -33.35 7.59
CA MET A 1 -5.15 -32.31 6.85
C MET A 1 -6.33 -31.87 7.71
N GLN A 2 -6.22 -30.75 8.38
CA GLN A 2 -7.36 -30.09 9.01
C GLN A 2 -8.14 -29.45 7.87
N ALA A 3 -9.43 -29.75 7.75
CA ALA A 3 -10.33 -29.01 6.89
C ALA A 3 -10.31 -27.56 7.36
N GLU A 4 -9.74 -26.66 6.59
CA GLU A 4 -10.00 -25.22 6.74
C GLU A 4 -11.49 -25.03 6.57
N THR A 5 -12.13 -24.60 7.62
CA THR A 5 -13.52 -24.09 7.53
C THR A 5 -13.46 -22.95 6.54
N ALA A 6 -14.08 -23.13 5.38
CA ALA A 6 -14.20 -22.07 4.38
C ALA A 6 -14.86 -20.87 5.06
N SER A 7 -14.06 -19.86 5.38
CA SER A 7 -14.57 -18.55 5.72
C SER A 7 -15.23 -18.01 4.47
N PHE A 8 -16.52 -17.71 4.52
CA PHE A 8 -17.21 -17.05 3.40
C PHE A 8 -16.42 -15.78 3.05
N ARG A 9 -16.03 -15.68 1.79
CA ARG A 9 -15.30 -14.53 1.28
C ARG A 9 -16.26 -13.34 1.19
N ASN A 10 -15.78 -12.14 1.53
CA ASN A 10 -16.61 -10.94 1.56
C ASN A 10 -16.59 -10.21 0.20
N PHE A 11 -17.14 -10.86 -0.84
CA PHE A 11 -17.36 -10.21 -2.13
C PHE A 11 -18.67 -9.41 -2.11
N SER A 12 -18.68 -8.29 -2.84
CA SER A 12 -19.89 -7.52 -3.16
C SER A 12 -19.94 -7.29 -4.66
N ILE A 13 -21.10 -7.61 -5.27
CA ILE A 13 -21.34 -7.40 -6.70
C ILE A 13 -22.57 -6.54 -6.91
N SER A 14 -22.55 -5.73 -7.96
CA SER A 14 -23.70 -4.91 -8.37
C SER A 14 -23.76 -4.77 -9.89
N SER A 15 -24.97 -4.62 -10.41
CA SER A 15 -25.25 -4.46 -11.84
C SER A 15 -26.17 -3.29 -12.08
N GLY A 16 -25.74 -2.38 -12.94
CA GLY A 16 -26.61 -1.31 -13.43
C GLY A 16 -27.29 -1.67 -14.76
N LYS A 17 -27.64 -0.67 -15.57
CA LYS A 17 -28.27 -0.89 -16.88
C LYS A 17 -27.32 -1.63 -17.82
N ASN A 18 -26.13 -1.11 -18.05
CA ASN A 18 -25.12 -1.61 -18.99
C ASN A 18 -23.72 -1.71 -18.37
N HIS A 19 -23.60 -1.69 -17.04
CA HIS A 19 -22.32 -1.79 -16.34
C HIS A 19 -22.41 -2.75 -15.15
N SER A 20 -21.26 -3.17 -14.70
CA SER A 20 -21.09 -4.14 -13.63
C SER A 20 -19.97 -3.70 -12.70
N LEU A 21 -20.12 -3.98 -11.41
CA LEU A 21 -19.15 -3.72 -10.36
C LEU A 21 -18.91 -4.98 -9.53
N LEU A 22 -17.68 -5.15 -9.11
CA LEU A 22 -17.25 -6.16 -8.15
C LEU A 22 -16.30 -5.55 -7.13
N LYS A 23 -16.53 -5.79 -5.84
CA LYS A 23 -15.58 -5.61 -4.76
C LYS A 23 -15.11 -6.99 -4.31
N THR A 24 -13.79 -7.21 -4.28
CA THR A 24 -13.20 -8.46 -3.82
C THR A 24 -13.14 -8.53 -2.29
N ASP A 25 -12.87 -9.70 -1.75
CA ASP A 25 -12.68 -9.87 -0.29
C ASP A 25 -11.39 -9.22 0.23
N THR A 26 -10.44 -8.88 -0.65
CA THR A 26 -9.22 -8.13 -0.35
C THR A 26 -9.39 -6.61 -0.47
N GLY A 27 -10.51 -6.16 -1.03
CA GLY A 27 -10.91 -4.75 -1.08
C GLY A 27 -10.65 -4.04 -2.40
N GLU A 28 -10.19 -4.74 -3.45
CA GLU A 28 -10.11 -4.16 -4.79
C GLU A 28 -11.52 -4.01 -5.38
N ILE A 29 -11.71 -2.95 -6.18
CA ILE A 29 -12.93 -2.68 -6.92
C ILE A 29 -12.67 -2.81 -8.41
N PHE A 30 -13.47 -3.62 -9.08
CA PHE A 30 -13.45 -3.77 -10.52
C PHE A 30 -14.74 -3.25 -11.14
N ALA A 31 -14.60 -2.63 -12.31
CA ALA A 31 -15.74 -2.11 -13.08
C ALA A 31 -15.59 -2.45 -14.56
N TRP A 32 -16.71 -2.73 -15.22
CA TRP A 32 -16.75 -2.99 -16.66
C TRP A 32 -18.13 -2.68 -17.25
N GLY A 33 -18.23 -2.62 -18.59
CA GLY A 33 -19.41 -2.15 -19.29
C GLY A 33 -19.40 -0.64 -19.52
N THR A 34 -20.58 -0.02 -19.66
CA THR A 34 -20.73 1.40 -19.96
C THR A 34 -21.68 2.13 -19.03
N TRP A 35 -21.31 3.36 -18.61
CA TRP A 35 -22.15 4.29 -17.87
C TRP A 35 -22.75 5.32 -18.85
N GLY A 36 -24.00 5.09 -19.29
CA GLY A 36 -24.72 5.99 -20.20
C GLY A 36 -24.82 5.51 -21.63
N ASP A 37 -25.80 6.06 -22.38
CA ASP A 37 -26.03 5.81 -23.82
C ASP A 37 -25.07 6.63 -24.70
N ILE A 38 -23.93 7.06 -24.20
CA ILE A 38 -22.98 7.88 -24.93
C ILE A 38 -22.19 6.96 -25.86
N SER A 39 -22.53 7.04 -27.17
CA SER A 39 -21.70 6.49 -28.24
C SER A 39 -20.38 7.28 -28.26
N LEU A 40 -19.36 6.69 -27.70
CA LEU A 40 -18.10 7.36 -27.44
C LEU A 40 -17.19 7.32 -28.66
N GLU A 41 -17.20 8.40 -29.43
CA GLU A 41 -16.05 8.75 -30.24
C GLU A 41 -14.96 9.35 -29.34
N SER A 42 -13.86 8.66 -29.27
CA SER A 42 -12.46 9.08 -29.07
C SER A 42 -11.85 9.44 -27.72
N ASP A 43 -12.55 9.77 -26.63
CA ASP A 43 -11.82 10.22 -25.40
C ASP A 43 -12.24 9.58 -24.05
N LEU A 44 -12.94 8.46 -24.06
CA LEU A 44 -13.48 7.83 -22.84
C LEU A 44 -12.90 6.43 -22.58
N GLU A 45 -11.61 6.25 -22.68
CA GLU A 45 -10.92 5.00 -22.34
C GLU A 45 -11.19 4.50 -20.89
N THR A 46 -11.71 5.36 -20.00
CA THR A 46 -11.91 5.06 -18.59
C THR A 46 -13.28 4.48 -18.21
N PHE A 47 -14.34 4.67 -19.01
CA PHE A 47 -15.71 4.26 -18.67
C PHE A 47 -16.42 3.39 -19.70
N SER A 48 -15.70 2.86 -20.66
CA SER A 48 -16.17 1.80 -21.55
C SER A 48 -15.12 0.71 -21.57
N LYS A 49 -15.23 -0.23 -20.67
CA LYS A 49 -14.29 -1.34 -20.55
C LYS A 49 -14.97 -2.64 -20.91
N ILE A 50 -14.37 -3.34 -21.85
CA ILE A 50 -14.82 -4.68 -22.26
C ILE A 50 -14.55 -5.67 -21.15
N TYR A 51 -13.36 -5.61 -20.58
CA TYR A 51 -12.91 -6.47 -19.49
C TYR A 51 -12.92 -5.74 -18.16
N PRO A 52 -13.09 -6.47 -17.03
CA PRO A 52 -13.01 -5.88 -15.71
C PRO A 52 -11.72 -5.08 -15.52
N SER A 53 -11.85 -3.83 -15.09
CA SER A 53 -10.74 -2.92 -14.84
C SER A 53 -10.71 -2.52 -13.38
N ASP A 54 -9.52 -2.52 -12.78
CA ASP A 54 -9.30 -2.06 -11.41
C ASP A 54 -9.54 -0.55 -11.33
N ILE A 55 -10.50 -0.14 -10.51
CA ILE A 55 -10.85 1.25 -10.23
C ILE A 55 -10.64 1.63 -8.76
N THR A 56 -9.94 0.82 -7.99
CA THR A 56 -9.69 1.04 -6.57
C THR A 56 -9.04 2.40 -6.30
N ASN A 57 -8.25 2.89 -7.23
CA ASN A 57 -7.57 4.18 -7.16
C ASN A 57 -8.48 5.41 -7.35
N LEU A 58 -9.76 5.24 -7.72
CA LEU A 58 -10.71 6.36 -7.80
C LEU A 58 -11.10 6.91 -6.43
N ILE A 59 -10.83 6.18 -5.36
CA ILE A 59 -11.09 6.59 -3.99
C ILE A 59 -9.80 6.63 -3.17
N SER A 60 -9.77 7.56 -2.22
CA SER A 60 -8.68 7.67 -1.26
C SER A 60 -9.21 7.35 0.13
N LEU A 61 -9.03 6.10 0.56
CA LEU A 61 -9.44 5.67 1.89
C LEU A 61 -8.57 6.32 2.98
N GLN A 62 -9.21 6.80 4.03
CA GLN A 62 -8.55 7.41 5.18
C GLN A 62 -8.49 6.42 6.37
N ASN A 63 -7.48 6.57 7.22
CA ASN A 63 -7.42 5.95 8.56
C ASN A 63 -7.67 4.42 8.61
N ASN A 64 -7.17 3.64 7.67
CA ASN A 64 -7.38 2.19 7.58
C ASN A 64 -8.86 1.78 7.40
N ASP A 65 -9.69 2.63 6.82
CA ASP A 65 -11.04 2.25 6.42
C ASP A 65 -11.00 1.20 5.29
N LEU A 66 -12.01 0.36 5.20
CA LEU A 66 -12.12 -0.72 4.22
C LEU A 66 -13.40 -0.55 3.40
N ILE A 67 -13.34 -0.98 2.15
CA ILE A 67 -14.53 -1.00 1.30
C ILE A 67 -15.45 -2.13 1.78
N LYS A 68 -16.71 -1.76 2.07
CA LYS A 68 -17.74 -2.67 2.52
C LYS A 68 -18.50 -3.27 1.35
N GLU A 69 -19.08 -2.41 0.49
CA GLU A 69 -19.93 -2.84 -0.64
C GLU A 69 -19.89 -1.86 -1.80
N VAL A 70 -20.31 -2.34 -2.98
CA VAL A 70 -20.60 -1.56 -4.18
C VAL A 70 -22.07 -1.65 -4.53
N SER A 71 -22.65 -0.57 -5.04
CA SER A 71 -24.05 -0.50 -5.48
C SER A 71 -24.19 0.29 -6.78
N SER A 72 -25.21 -0.01 -7.56
CA SER A 72 -25.46 0.61 -8.87
C SER A 72 -26.92 0.99 -9.06
N GLY A 73 -27.14 2.17 -9.60
CA GLY A 73 -28.37 2.50 -10.30
C GLY A 73 -28.27 2.20 -11.80
N ASP A 74 -29.15 2.81 -12.63
CA ASP A 74 -29.11 2.58 -14.09
C ASP A 74 -27.79 3.00 -14.71
N GLN A 75 -27.31 4.22 -14.37
CA GLN A 75 -26.14 4.84 -14.98
C GLN A 75 -25.21 5.52 -13.96
N HIS A 76 -25.36 5.24 -12.67
CA HIS A 76 -24.54 5.75 -11.59
C HIS A 76 -24.23 4.66 -10.60
N SER A 77 -23.23 4.91 -9.75
CA SER A 77 -22.69 3.87 -8.85
C SER A 77 -22.21 4.48 -7.54
N PHE A 78 -22.19 3.63 -6.53
CA PHE A 78 -21.73 3.96 -5.18
C PHE A 78 -20.69 2.96 -4.67
N ILE A 79 -19.79 3.45 -3.84
CA ILE A 79 -18.90 2.66 -3.01
C ILE A 79 -19.17 3.06 -1.57
N LEU A 80 -19.46 2.10 -0.72
CA LEU A 80 -19.67 2.29 0.71
C LEU A 80 -18.53 1.64 1.49
N THR A 81 -18.00 2.36 2.48
CA THR A 81 -16.94 1.86 3.35
C THR A 81 -17.48 1.31 4.68
N GLU A 82 -16.61 0.62 5.44
CA GLU A 82 -16.95 0.08 6.76
C GLU A 82 -17.21 1.20 7.79
N PHE A 83 -16.59 2.35 7.62
CA PHE A 83 -16.86 3.51 8.48
C PHE A 83 -18.10 4.31 8.05
N GLY A 84 -18.69 3.94 6.91
CA GLY A 84 -19.91 4.56 6.38
C GLY A 84 -19.65 5.75 5.47
N GLU A 85 -18.43 5.89 4.95
CA GLU A 85 -18.17 6.86 3.88
C GLU A 85 -18.84 6.39 2.58
N VAL A 86 -19.49 7.31 1.89
CA VAL A 86 -20.19 7.09 0.63
C VAL A 86 -19.49 7.85 -0.48
N TYR A 87 -19.02 7.13 -1.48
CA TYR A 87 -18.48 7.70 -2.71
C TYR A 87 -19.45 7.44 -3.85
N SER A 88 -19.70 8.46 -4.67
CA SER A 88 -20.59 8.39 -5.83
C SER A 88 -19.88 8.76 -7.13
N PHE A 89 -20.19 8.09 -8.24
CA PHE A 89 -19.64 8.35 -9.58
C PHE A 89 -20.60 7.88 -10.67
N GLY A 90 -20.36 8.30 -11.91
CA GLY A 90 -21.22 7.98 -13.03
C GLY A 90 -22.05 9.19 -13.49
N PHE A 91 -23.23 8.93 -14.04
CA PHE A 91 -24.10 9.98 -14.59
C PHE A 91 -24.89 10.72 -13.51
N ASP A 92 -24.94 12.07 -13.62
CA ASP A 92 -25.54 12.97 -12.61
C ASP A 92 -26.50 14.02 -13.20
N GLY A 93 -27.09 13.76 -14.35
CA GLY A 93 -27.96 14.77 -14.99
C GLY A 93 -29.19 15.19 -14.15
N GLN A 94 -29.60 14.43 -13.14
CA GLN A 94 -30.78 14.65 -12.32
C GLN A 94 -30.46 14.80 -10.81
N GLY A 95 -29.16 14.90 -10.44
CA GLY A 95 -28.72 14.96 -9.05
C GLY A 95 -28.65 13.61 -8.35
N GLN A 96 -28.66 12.50 -9.08
CA GLN A 96 -28.65 11.15 -8.53
C GLN A 96 -27.35 10.74 -7.86
N LEU A 97 -26.27 11.49 -7.99
CA LEU A 97 -25.01 11.31 -7.25
C LEU A 97 -25.06 11.93 -5.86
N GLY A 98 -25.95 12.87 -5.61
CA GLY A 98 -26.12 13.50 -4.29
C GLY A 98 -24.96 14.42 -3.87
N ASP A 99 -24.17 14.92 -4.81
CA ASP A 99 -22.95 15.71 -4.55
C ASP A 99 -23.19 17.23 -4.46
N GLY A 100 -24.46 17.67 -4.53
CA GLY A 100 -24.85 19.08 -4.47
C GLY A 100 -24.68 19.84 -5.78
N GLY A 101 -24.44 19.14 -6.90
CA GLY A 101 -24.27 19.72 -8.24
C GLY A 101 -25.53 20.34 -8.85
N GLU A 102 -25.45 20.75 -10.11
CA GLU A 102 -26.56 21.32 -10.88
C GLU A 102 -27.31 20.23 -11.63
N VAL A 103 -28.62 20.45 -11.87
CA VAL A 103 -29.50 19.56 -12.65
C VAL A 103 -29.47 19.97 -14.14
N TYR A 104 -29.40 18.97 -15.03
CA TYR A 104 -29.43 19.18 -16.48
C TYR A 104 -30.48 18.29 -17.14
N PHE A 105 -31.12 18.81 -18.19
CA PHE A 105 -32.18 18.09 -18.91
C PHE A 105 -31.68 17.51 -20.22
N VAL A 106 -32.27 16.40 -20.67
CA VAL A 106 -32.01 15.81 -21.98
C VAL A 106 -32.23 16.85 -23.07
N GLY A 107 -31.18 17.13 -23.86
CA GLY A 107 -31.16 18.17 -24.89
C GLY A 107 -30.39 19.43 -24.50
N ASP A 108 -29.97 19.58 -23.29
CA ASP A 108 -29.01 20.61 -22.88
C ASP A 108 -27.62 20.32 -23.47
N LEU A 109 -26.93 21.38 -23.88
CA LEU A 109 -25.58 21.26 -24.49
C LEU A 109 -24.57 20.57 -23.57
N ASN A 110 -24.80 20.65 -22.27
CA ASN A 110 -23.91 20.08 -21.23
C ASN A 110 -24.38 18.72 -20.68
N TYR A 111 -25.40 18.10 -21.26
CA TYR A 111 -25.95 16.83 -20.75
C TYR A 111 -24.88 15.71 -20.72
N ALA A 112 -24.08 15.61 -21.79
CA ALA A 112 -23.01 14.61 -21.88
C ALA A 112 -21.87 14.85 -20.88
N SER A 113 -21.64 16.12 -20.45
CA SER A 113 -20.61 16.46 -19.47
C SER A 113 -20.96 16.10 -18.02
N GLN A 114 -22.18 15.57 -17.79
CA GLN A 114 -22.63 15.15 -16.48
C GLN A 114 -22.18 13.75 -16.07
N LEU A 115 -21.39 13.09 -16.89
CA LEU A 115 -20.72 11.85 -16.51
C LEU A 115 -19.47 12.19 -15.65
N LYS A 116 -19.57 11.93 -14.33
CA LYS A 116 -18.49 12.12 -13.38
C LYS A 116 -17.61 10.88 -13.32
N LYS A 117 -16.38 11.03 -13.75
CA LYS A 117 -15.41 9.93 -13.87
C LYS A 117 -14.67 9.66 -12.56
N GLU A 118 -14.53 10.68 -11.71
CA GLU A 118 -13.90 10.59 -10.40
C GLU A 118 -14.98 10.33 -9.35
N ALA A 119 -14.69 9.49 -8.38
CA ALA A 119 -15.59 9.23 -7.28
C ALA A 119 -15.53 10.41 -6.28
N SER A 120 -16.70 10.99 -5.99
CA SER A 120 -16.84 12.08 -5.01
C SER A 120 -17.31 11.53 -3.67
N CYS A 121 -16.62 11.84 -2.59
CA CYS A 121 -17.11 11.55 -1.23
C CYS A 121 -18.26 12.50 -0.89
N ILE A 122 -19.46 11.97 -0.64
CA ILE A 122 -20.67 12.72 -0.34
C ILE A 122 -21.12 12.59 1.12
N THR A 123 -20.34 11.94 1.97
CA THR A 123 -20.71 11.58 3.35
C THR A 123 -21.07 12.80 4.20
N GLU A 124 -20.35 13.90 4.06
CA GLU A 124 -20.60 15.15 4.82
C GLU A 124 -21.91 15.85 4.43
N LEU A 125 -22.54 15.48 3.31
CA LEU A 125 -23.81 16.04 2.86
C LEU A 125 -25.02 15.36 3.51
N PHE A 126 -24.83 14.21 4.19
CA PHE A 126 -25.86 13.58 4.99
C PHE A 126 -25.99 14.26 6.35
N ASP A 127 -27.21 14.61 6.76
CA ASP A 127 -27.50 15.13 8.11
C ASP A 127 -27.56 14.00 9.14
N LEU A 128 -26.38 13.41 9.43
CA LEU A 128 -26.22 12.31 10.37
C LEU A 128 -26.14 12.81 11.81
N GLN A 129 -26.75 12.07 12.73
CA GLN A 129 -26.56 12.29 14.14
C GLN A 129 -25.14 11.90 14.62
N PRO A 130 -24.61 12.50 15.68
CA PRO A 130 -23.30 12.11 16.20
C PRO A 130 -23.21 10.61 16.51
N GLY A 131 -22.25 9.94 15.88
CA GLY A 131 -22.03 8.50 16.04
C GLY A 131 -22.85 7.61 15.09
N ASP A 132 -23.68 8.20 14.21
CA ASP A 132 -24.37 7.48 13.15
C ASP A 132 -23.48 7.38 11.90
N LYS A 133 -23.77 6.40 11.04
CA LYS A 133 -23.07 6.18 9.76
C LYS A 133 -24.00 5.55 8.73
N ILE A 134 -23.70 5.76 7.46
CA ILE A 134 -24.43 5.08 6.37
C ILE A 134 -24.04 3.60 6.37
N ILE A 135 -25.05 2.73 6.24
CA ILE A 135 -24.89 1.26 6.22
C ILE A 135 -25.36 0.61 4.93
N GLN A 136 -26.16 1.30 4.12
CA GLN A 136 -26.60 0.85 2.80
C GLN A 136 -26.84 2.08 1.91
N VAL A 137 -26.49 1.99 0.63
CA VAL A 137 -26.89 2.94 -0.42
C VAL A 137 -27.30 2.15 -1.65
N ASP A 138 -28.36 2.57 -2.34
CA ASP A 138 -28.89 1.88 -3.51
C ASP A 138 -29.43 2.90 -4.54
N GLY A 139 -29.26 2.62 -5.84
CA GLY A 139 -29.63 3.50 -6.95
C GLY A 139 -30.81 3.00 -7.76
N GLY A 140 -31.69 3.93 -8.15
CA GLY A 140 -32.71 3.71 -9.16
C GLY A 140 -32.27 4.18 -10.54
N SER A 141 -33.25 4.62 -11.41
CA SER A 141 -32.88 5.16 -12.71
C SER A 141 -32.15 6.51 -12.58
N ASN A 142 -32.79 7.47 -11.89
CA ASN A 142 -32.32 8.84 -11.73
C ASN A 142 -32.45 9.35 -10.29
N PHE A 143 -32.53 8.48 -9.32
CA PHE A 143 -32.59 8.82 -7.90
C PHE A 143 -31.86 7.75 -7.09
N SER A 144 -31.62 8.04 -5.84
CA SER A 144 -30.89 7.18 -4.93
C SER A 144 -31.46 7.25 -3.53
N VAL A 145 -31.29 6.19 -2.78
CA VAL A 145 -31.69 6.07 -1.38
C VAL A 145 -30.52 5.56 -0.56
N ALA A 146 -30.32 6.15 0.61
CA ALA A 146 -29.33 5.70 1.59
C ALA A 146 -29.99 5.46 2.95
N LEU A 147 -29.44 4.53 3.71
CA LEU A 147 -29.90 4.13 5.04
C LEU A 147 -28.76 4.26 6.04
N SER A 148 -29.03 4.90 7.16
CA SER A 148 -28.06 4.98 8.26
C SER A 148 -28.22 3.83 9.26
N GLN A 149 -27.22 3.63 10.12
CA GLN A 149 -27.22 2.63 11.17
C GLN A 149 -28.33 2.86 12.22
N MET A 150 -28.72 4.11 12.43
CA MET A 150 -29.80 4.48 13.34
C MET A 150 -31.19 4.36 12.70
N GLY A 151 -31.27 3.96 11.43
CA GLY A 151 -32.51 3.76 10.70
C GLY A 151 -33.02 4.98 9.96
N ASP A 152 -32.20 6.05 9.82
CA ASP A 152 -32.54 7.21 9.03
C ASP A 152 -32.44 6.92 7.53
N VAL A 153 -33.46 7.31 6.78
CA VAL A 153 -33.54 7.19 5.32
C VAL A 153 -33.30 8.53 4.67
N PHE A 154 -32.41 8.55 3.69
CA PHE A 154 -32.07 9.72 2.88
C PHE A 154 -32.35 9.42 1.42
N THR A 155 -32.84 10.44 0.68
CA THR A 155 -33.12 10.32 -0.75
C THR A 155 -32.57 11.54 -1.50
N PHE A 156 -32.17 11.32 -2.77
CA PHE A 156 -31.66 12.37 -3.66
C PHE A 156 -31.86 11.98 -5.13
N GLY A 157 -31.82 12.97 -6.03
CA GLY A 157 -32.10 12.79 -7.45
C GLY A 157 -33.48 13.29 -7.87
N GLU A 158 -34.08 12.61 -8.85
CA GLU A 158 -35.38 12.92 -9.49
C GLU A 158 -36.58 12.62 -8.58
N ASN A 159 -37.65 13.45 -8.65
CA ASN A 159 -38.89 13.25 -7.91
C ASN A 159 -40.19 13.31 -8.77
N ASN A 160 -40.09 13.13 -10.07
CA ASN A 160 -41.25 13.26 -10.98
C ASN A 160 -42.41 12.31 -10.64
N ASN A 161 -42.15 11.22 -9.94
CA ASN A 161 -43.13 10.21 -9.54
C ASN A 161 -43.29 10.08 -8.03
N GLY A 162 -42.71 10.97 -7.23
CA GLY A 162 -42.71 10.86 -5.78
C GLY A 162 -41.66 9.90 -5.22
N GLN A 163 -40.70 9.48 -6.03
CA GLN A 163 -39.66 8.51 -5.65
C GLN A 163 -38.74 8.98 -4.54
N LEU A 164 -38.65 10.29 -4.25
CA LEU A 164 -37.96 10.79 -3.09
C LEU A 164 -38.71 10.67 -1.77
N GLY A 165 -40.05 10.41 -1.81
CA GLY A 165 -40.85 10.24 -0.58
C GLY A 165 -40.99 11.51 0.27
N ILE A 166 -40.76 12.70 -0.28
CA ILE A 166 -40.71 14.00 0.42
C ILE A 166 -42.07 14.66 0.61
N ASN A 167 -43.16 13.93 0.31
CA ASN A 167 -44.56 14.42 0.40
C ASN A 167 -44.85 15.64 -0.49
N GLN A 168 -44.20 15.76 -1.64
CA GLN A 168 -44.39 16.81 -2.63
C GLN A 168 -44.75 16.23 -4.00
N GLN A 169 -45.73 16.83 -4.70
CA GLN A 169 -46.20 16.39 -6.02
C GLN A 169 -45.55 17.16 -7.20
N GLU A 170 -44.72 18.15 -6.92
CA GLU A 170 -44.08 18.92 -7.96
C GLU A 170 -42.80 18.22 -8.47
N ASN A 171 -42.45 18.51 -9.71
CA ASN A 171 -41.18 18.06 -10.29
C ASN A 171 -40.02 18.75 -9.55
N VAL A 172 -39.56 18.14 -8.50
CA VAL A 172 -38.43 18.61 -7.66
C VAL A 172 -37.25 17.67 -7.84
N TYR A 173 -36.08 18.22 -7.87
CA TYR A 173 -34.83 17.45 -7.90
C TYR A 173 -34.06 17.80 -6.62
N GLN A 174 -33.49 16.78 -5.99
CA GLN A 174 -32.63 16.95 -4.82
C GLN A 174 -31.22 16.56 -5.20
N THR A 175 -30.33 17.52 -5.34
CA THR A 175 -28.93 17.28 -5.71
C THR A 175 -28.04 16.92 -4.51
N ALA A 176 -28.56 17.02 -3.29
CA ALA A 176 -27.93 16.58 -2.06
C ALA A 176 -28.89 15.68 -1.26
N PRO A 177 -28.38 14.75 -0.42
CA PRO A 177 -29.20 13.87 0.39
C PRO A 177 -30.17 14.63 1.31
N ILE A 178 -31.46 14.28 1.25
CA ILE A 178 -32.48 14.81 2.14
C ILE A 178 -33.05 13.69 3.01
N LYS A 179 -33.13 13.91 4.31
CA LYS A 179 -33.69 12.98 5.28
C LYS A 179 -35.23 12.92 5.17
N ILE A 180 -35.78 11.71 5.08
CA ILE A 180 -37.23 11.46 4.95
C ILE A 180 -37.80 10.58 6.05
N THR A 181 -37.04 10.18 7.06
CA THR A 181 -37.48 9.26 8.11
C THR A 181 -38.77 9.68 8.79
N GLU A 182 -38.97 10.99 8.97
CA GLU A 182 -40.17 11.55 9.59
C GLU A 182 -41.47 11.36 8.74
N ASN A 183 -41.34 11.01 7.46
CA ASN A 183 -42.48 10.76 6.58
C ASN A 183 -43.03 9.34 6.70
N PHE A 184 -42.30 8.45 7.38
CA PHE A 184 -42.75 7.08 7.68
C PHE A 184 -43.66 7.10 8.91
N ASP A 185 -44.73 6.28 8.88
CA ASP A 185 -45.63 6.04 10.04
C ASP A 185 -45.05 4.87 10.86
N LEU A 186 -43.88 5.10 11.49
CA LEU A 186 -43.21 4.10 12.32
C LEU A 186 -43.85 4.02 13.73
N GLN A 187 -43.87 2.82 14.30
CA GLN A 187 -44.22 2.61 15.69
C GLN A 187 -43.10 3.12 16.61
N GLU A 188 -43.42 3.26 17.90
CA GLU A 188 -42.38 3.59 18.89
C GLU A 188 -41.28 2.52 18.88
N ASP A 189 -40.00 2.96 18.83
CA ASP A 189 -38.80 2.11 18.70
C ASP A 189 -38.71 1.29 17.39
N GLU A 190 -39.55 1.53 16.40
CA GLU A 190 -39.42 0.88 15.09
C GLU A 190 -38.37 1.58 14.24
N GLN A 191 -37.42 0.78 13.71
CA GLN A 191 -36.32 1.26 12.89
C GLN A 191 -36.32 0.57 11.52
N ILE A 192 -35.94 1.31 10.49
CA ILE A 192 -35.68 0.78 9.15
C ILE A 192 -34.31 0.09 9.16
N THR A 193 -34.25 -1.12 8.60
CA THR A 193 -33.06 -1.98 8.60
C THR A 193 -32.55 -2.34 7.22
N LYS A 194 -33.41 -2.14 6.18
CA LYS A 194 -33.06 -2.43 4.79
C LYS A 194 -33.85 -1.55 3.85
N ILE A 195 -33.27 -1.19 2.72
CA ILE A 195 -33.91 -0.52 1.58
C ILE A 195 -33.78 -1.37 0.32
N ALA A 196 -34.66 -1.18 -0.65
CA ALA A 196 -34.54 -1.70 -2.01
C ALA A 196 -35.15 -0.69 -2.98
N VAL A 197 -34.45 -0.44 -4.10
CA VAL A 197 -34.75 0.64 -5.02
C VAL A 197 -35.06 0.09 -6.41
N GLY A 198 -36.18 0.50 -7.00
CA GLY A 198 -36.51 0.22 -8.39
C GLY A 198 -36.26 1.44 -9.28
N SER A 199 -36.72 1.43 -10.54
CA SER A 199 -36.47 2.55 -11.45
C SER A 199 -37.01 3.89 -10.95
N SER A 200 -38.20 3.92 -10.34
CA SER A 200 -38.83 5.15 -9.83
C SER A 200 -39.73 4.87 -8.60
N HIS A 201 -39.45 3.82 -7.84
CA HIS A 201 -40.09 3.49 -6.59
C HIS A 201 -39.12 2.84 -5.64
N ALA A 202 -39.46 2.79 -4.37
CA ALA A 202 -38.60 2.19 -3.36
C ALA A 202 -39.41 1.48 -2.27
N LEU A 203 -38.74 0.55 -1.60
CA LEU A 203 -39.23 -0.19 -0.45
C LEU A 203 -38.26 -0.01 0.73
N ALA A 204 -38.79 0.03 1.94
CA ALA A 204 -38.04 -0.04 3.19
C ALA A 204 -38.61 -1.12 4.10
N LEU A 205 -37.74 -1.91 4.71
CA LEU A 205 -38.08 -2.99 5.65
C LEU A 205 -37.64 -2.57 7.06
N THR A 206 -38.50 -2.78 8.04
CA THR A 206 -38.17 -2.50 9.45
C THR A 206 -37.76 -3.78 10.19
N GLN A 207 -37.11 -3.61 11.36
CA GLN A 207 -36.75 -4.74 12.24
C GLN A 207 -37.99 -5.52 12.78
N LEU A 208 -39.18 -4.92 12.71
CA LEU A 208 -40.44 -5.59 13.07
C LEU A 208 -41.02 -6.41 11.93
N GLY A 209 -40.42 -6.34 10.71
CA GLY A 209 -40.93 -7.03 9.50
C GLY A 209 -42.03 -6.26 8.78
N ASN A 210 -42.26 -4.98 9.08
CA ASN A 210 -43.13 -4.11 8.30
C ASN A 210 -42.40 -3.63 7.04
N VAL A 211 -43.13 -3.48 5.94
CA VAL A 211 -42.63 -2.93 4.67
C VAL A 211 -43.33 -1.62 4.38
N PHE A 212 -42.56 -0.60 3.99
CA PHE A 212 -43.08 0.67 3.48
C PHE A 212 -42.72 0.81 2.01
N VAL A 213 -43.61 1.43 1.22
CA VAL A 213 -43.51 1.57 -0.23
C VAL A 213 -43.83 2.99 -0.65
N TRP A 214 -43.09 3.54 -1.64
CA TRP A 214 -43.34 4.89 -2.16
C TRP A 214 -42.83 5.04 -3.60
N GLY A 215 -43.22 6.14 -4.27
CA GLY A 215 -42.86 6.46 -5.64
C GLY A 215 -43.90 6.07 -6.66
N ASN A 216 -43.47 5.66 -7.85
CA ASN A 216 -44.29 5.31 -8.99
C ASN A 216 -45.17 4.07 -8.72
N ASN A 217 -46.45 4.14 -9.18
CA ASN A 217 -47.40 3.02 -9.03
C ASN A 217 -48.21 2.75 -10.32
N ASN A 218 -47.72 3.13 -11.48
CA ASN A 218 -48.45 2.96 -12.76
C ASN A 218 -48.83 1.51 -13.05
N PHE A 219 -48.04 0.57 -12.56
CA PHE A 219 -48.26 -0.87 -12.78
C PHE A 219 -48.69 -1.61 -11.51
N GLY A 220 -48.89 -0.90 -10.38
CA GLY A 220 -49.20 -1.53 -9.10
C GLY A 220 -47.95 -1.98 -8.32
N GLN A 221 -46.78 -1.48 -8.65
CA GLN A 221 -45.49 -1.86 -8.02
C GLN A 221 -45.35 -1.47 -6.54
N LEU A 222 -46.31 -0.73 -5.99
CA LEU A 222 -46.41 -0.47 -4.56
C LEU A 222 -47.24 -1.50 -3.81
N GLY A 223 -47.98 -2.37 -4.51
CA GLY A 223 -48.78 -3.43 -3.88
C GLY A 223 -49.92 -2.96 -2.96
N ASN A 224 -50.26 -1.67 -2.98
CA ASN A 224 -51.20 -1.01 -2.05
C ASN A 224 -52.62 -0.88 -2.58
N ASP A 225 -52.97 -1.65 -3.64
CA ASP A 225 -54.26 -1.62 -4.35
C ASP A 225 -54.68 -0.27 -4.97
N LYS A 226 -53.68 0.64 -5.18
CA LYS A 226 -53.90 1.97 -5.74
C LYS A 226 -53.22 2.12 -7.11
N ARG A 227 -53.30 1.13 -7.97
CA ARG A 227 -52.64 1.18 -9.30
C ARG A 227 -52.94 2.48 -10.03
N GLY A 228 -51.90 3.11 -10.60
CA GLY A 228 -51.95 4.39 -11.30
C GLY A 228 -51.92 5.63 -10.39
N ILE A 229 -51.86 5.45 -9.09
CA ILE A 229 -51.75 6.52 -8.09
C ILE A 229 -50.40 6.41 -7.38
N ASN A 230 -49.47 7.35 -7.68
CA ASN A 230 -48.15 7.41 -7.06
C ASN A 230 -48.24 7.72 -5.56
N ALA A 231 -47.33 7.20 -4.76
CA ALA A 231 -47.19 7.53 -3.35
C ALA A 231 -46.03 8.54 -3.16
N TYR A 232 -46.35 9.76 -2.79
CA TYR A 232 -45.38 10.85 -2.58
C TYR A 232 -44.72 10.82 -1.20
N LYS A 233 -45.16 9.92 -0.32
CA LYS A 233 -44.55 9.58 0.97
C LYS A 233 -44.62 8.09 1.19
N PRO A 234 -43.79 7.50 2.05
CA PRO A 234 -43.86 6.09 2.40
C PRO A 234 -45.21 5.68 2.94
N GLU A 235 -45.80 4.64 2.35
CA GLU A 235 -47.04 4.01 2.78
C GLU A 235 -46.75 2.58 3.26
N LYS A 236 -47.36 2.18 4.38
CA LYS A 236 -47.22 0.81 4.90
C LYS A 236 -47.94 -0.20 4.00
N LEU A 237 -47.20 -1.27 3.62
CA LEU A 237 -47.72 -2.37 2.82
C LEU A 237 -48.46 -3.41 3.70
N GLU A 238 -49.62 -3.87 3.30
CA GLU A 238 -50.34 -4.93 3.96
C GLU A 238 -49.88 -6.33 3.51
N LEU A 239 -49.30 -7.10 4.44
CA LEU A 239 -48.81 -8.46 4.22
C LEU A 239 -49.62 -9.53 4.94
N TYR A 240 -50.89 -9.26 5.16
CA TYR A 240 -51.86 -10.23 5.73
C TYR A 240 -51.46 -10.82 7.09
N GLY A 241 -50.69 -10.06 7.88
CA GLY A 241 -50.19 -10.44 9.21
C GLY A 241 -48.84 -11.19 9.21
N GLU A 242 -48.22 -11.37 8.06
CA GLU A 242 -46.89 -11.95 7.95
C GLU A 242 -45.81 -10.87 8.12
N LYS A 243 -44.60 -11.30 8.47
CA LYS A 243 -43.46 -10.44 8.65
C LYS A 243 -42.48 -10.62 7.48
N ALA A 244 -42.10 -9.54 6.83
CA ALA A 244 -41.08 -9.56 5.82
C ALA A 244 -39.69 -9.80 6.44
N ILE A 245 -38.82 -10.51 5.72
CA ILE A 245 -37.41 -10.73 6.04
C ILE A 245 -36.48 -10.28 4.92
N GLN A 246 -37.00 -10.14 3.67
CA GLN A 246 -36.28 -9.69 2.51
C GLN A 246 -37.17 -8.90 1.59
N ILE A 247 -36.61 -7.88 0.93
CA ILE A 247 -37.24 -7.06 -0.09
C ILE A 247 -36.34 -6.92 -1.30
N ALA A 248 -36.91 -6.83 -2.50
CA ALA A 248 -36.19 -6.53 -3.73
C ALA A 248 -37.07 -5.77 -4.73
N CYS A 249 -36.48 -4.88 -5.52
CA CYS A 249 -37.17 -4.10 -6.54
C CYS A 249 -36.56 -4.32 -7.92
N GLY A 250 -37.42 -4.47 -8.92
CA GLY A 250 -37.04 -4.31 -10.33
C GLY A 250 -37.52 -2.97 -10.88
N SER A 251 -37.53 -2.78 -12.21
CA SER A 251 -37.93 -1.49 -12.77
C SER A 251 -39.33 -1.07 -12.38
N PHE A 252 -40.30 -1.97 -12.50
CA PHE A 252 -41.71 -1.70 -12.24
C PHE A 252 -42.40 -2.84 -11.49
N HIS A 253 -41.66 -3.61 -10.71
CA HIS A 253 -42.22 -4.67 -9.86
C HIS A 253 -41.40 -4.77 -8.58
N SER A 254 -41.96 -5.43 -7.60
CA SER A 254 -41.38 -5.60 -6.28
C SER A 254 -41.56 -7.00 -5.76
N TYR A 255 -40.65 -7.45 -4.91
CA TYR A 255 -40.70 -8.72 -4.21
C TYR A 255 -40.58 -8.53 -2.71
N VAL A 256 -41.30 -9.37 -1.96
CA VAL A 256 -41.19 -9.47 -0.50
C VAL A 256 -41.17 -10.95 -0.12
N LEU A 257 -40.12 -11.36 0.58
CA LEU A 257 -40.01 -12.68 1.18
C LEU A 257 -40.32 -12.58 2.66
N THR A 258 -41.20 -13.50 3.15
CA THR A 258 -41.62 -13.48 4.55
C THR A 258 -40.89 -14.52 5.42
N ASN A 259 -41.01 -14.38 6.73
CA ASN A 259 -40.46 -15.31 7.71
C ASN A 259 -41.10 -16.71 7.67
N LEU A 260 -42.23 -16.85 6.98
CA LEU A 260 -42.89 -18.14 6.68
C LEU A 260 -42.41 -18.76 5.36
N ASN A 261 -41.41 -18.11 4.70
CA ASN A 261 -40.86 -18.48 3.39
C ASN A 261 -41.84 -18.34 2.23
N PHE A 262 -42.88 -17.50 2.37
CA PHE A 262 -43.72 -17.10 1.24
C PHE A 262 -43.03 -15.96 0.50
N LEU A 263 -42.95 -16.09 -0.82
CA LEU A 263 -42.48 -15.04 -1.73
C LEU A 263 -43.69 -14.38 -2.37
N TYR A 264 -43.85 -13.09 -2.16
CA TYR A 264 -44.86 -12.24 -2.78
C TYR A 264 -44.22 -11.36 -3.86
N GLY A 265 -44.95 -11.18 -4.97
CA GLY A 265 -44.60 -10.25 -6.04
C GLY A 265 -45.78 -9.37 -6.42
N PHE A 266 -45.51 -8.12 -6.80
CA PHE A 266 -46.51 -7.16 -7.26
C PHE A 266 -45.91 -6.15 -8.25
N GLY A 267 -46.78 -5.48 -9.04
CA GLY A 267 -46.38 -4.59 -10.11
C GLY A 267 -46.52 -5.20 -11.49
N TYR A 268 -45.68 -4.75 -12.41
CA TYR A 268 -45.69 -5.16 -13.81
C TYR A 268 -45.37 -6.65 -13.99
N ASN A 269 -46.13 -7.32 -14.87
CA ASN A 269 -45.94 -8.74 -15.16
C ASN A 269 -45.97 -9.08 -16.66
N GLY A 270 -45.64 -8.12 -17.53
CA GLY A 270 -45.70 -8.30 -18.98
C GLY A 270 -44.76 -9.36 -19.53
N TYR A 271 -43.70 -9.71 -18.80
CA TYR A 271 -42.74 -10.75 -19.18
C TYR A 271 -42.77 -12.00 -18.31
N GLY A 272 -43.75 -12.08 -17.35
CA GLY A 272 -43.86 -13.20 -16.44
C GLY A 272 -42.94 -13.08 -15.19
N GLN A 273 -42.45 -11.90 -14.87
CA GLN A 273 -41.56 -11.65 -13.73
C GLN A 273 -42.23 -11.83 -12.36
N LEU A 274 -43.55 -11.95 -12.30
CA LEU A 274 -44.27 -12.36 -11.10
C LEU A 274 -44.52 -13.87 -11.02
N ALA A 275 -43.91 -14.65 -11.89
CA ALA A 275 -43.94 -16.12 -11.88
C ALA A 275 -45.33 -16.72 -11.72
N ASP A 276 -46.35 -16.11 -12.32
CA ASP A 276 -47.77 -16.48 -12.12
C ASP A 276 -48.27 -17.60 -13.05
N LYS A 277 -47.37 -18.20 -13.85
CA LYS A 277 -47.66 -19.24 -14.86
C LYS A 277 -48.66 -18.81 -15.98
N ALA A 278 -48.97 -17.51 -16.02
CA ALA A 278 -49.83 -16.99 -17.08
C ALA A 278 -49.08 -16.91 -18.42
N VAL A 279 -49.84 -16.86 -19.51
CA VAL A 279 -49.30 -16.60 -20.83
C VAL A 279 -48.73 -15.18 -20.85
N ILE A 280 -47.49 -15.03 -21.35
CA ILE A 280 -46.83 -13.76 -21.50
C ILE A 280 -47.52 -12.95 -22.60
N VAL A 281 -48.15 -11.85 -22.22
CA VAL A 281 -48.94 -11.01 -23.14
C VAL A 281 -48.52 -9.55 -23.16
N HIS A 282 -47.39 -9.20 -22.55
CA HIS A 282 -46.84 -7.84 -22.43
C HIS A 282 -47.76 -6.75 -21.88
N THR A 283 -49.06 -7.07 -21.62
CA THR A 283 -50.08 -6.17 -21.05
C THR A 283 -51.07 -6.95 -20.21
N GLY A 284 -51.59 -6.36 -19.13
CA GLY A 284 -52.79 -6.77 -18.46
C GLY A 284 -52.72 -7.83 -17.35
N ASN A 285 -51.49 -8.30 -17.01
CA ASN A 285 -51.28 -9.31 -15.97
C ASN A 285 -50.68 -8.76 -14.67
N ASP A 286 -50.62 -7.43 -14.56
CA ASP A 286 -49.99 -6.73 -13.43
C ASP A 286 -50.78 -7.02 -12.13
N LYS A 287 -50.08 -7.00 -11.00
CA LYS A 287 -50.67 -7.22 -9.67
C LYS A 287 -50.55 -5.95 -8.84
N SER A 288 -51.70 -5.38 -8.45
CA SER A 288 -51.73 -4.18 -7.59
C SER A 288 -51.69 -4.49 -6.08
N VAL A 289 -51.74 -5.79 -5.74
CA VAL A 289 -51.63 -6.31 -4.38
C VAL A 289 -50.61 -7.46 -4.33
N PRO A 290 -50.02 -7.76 -3.18
CA PRO A 290 -49.09 -8.87 -3.05
C PRO A 290 -49.68 -10.20 -3.54
N TYR A 291 -49.07 -10.79 -4.55
CA TYR A 291 -49.41 -12.08 -5.13
C TYR A 291 -48.41 -13.14 -4.67
N GLU A 292 -48.89 -14.21 -4.05
CA GLU A 292 -48.04 -15.31 -3.59
C GLU A 292 -47.48 -16.10 -4.79
N MET A 293 -46.13 -16.01 -4.96
CA MET A 293 -45.41 -16.64 -6.05
C MET A 293 -44.88 -18.03 -5.69
N SER A 294 -44.54 -18.27 -4.41
CA SER A 294 -43.86 -19.48 -3.91
C SER A 294 -44.50 -20.78 -4.35
N LYS A 295 -45.84 -20.82 -4.41
CA LYS A 295 -46.63 -21.98 -4.89
C LYS A 295 -46.38 -22.37 -6.35
N ASN A 296 -45.76 -21.49 -7.12
CA ASN A 296 -45.45 -21.69 -8.54
C ASN A 296 -44.07 -22.27 -8.80
N PHE A 297 -43.21 -22.28 -7.78
CA PHE A 297 -41.89 -22.92 -7.83
C PHE A 297 -42.05 -24.43 -7.68
N ASN A 298 -41.26 -25.19 -8.43
CA ASN A 298 -41.20 -26.63 -8.30
C ASN A 298 -40.12 -27.01 -7.30
N LEU A 299 -40.38 -26.74 -6.01
CA LEU A 299 -39.45 -27.00 -4.91
C LEU A 299 -39.46 -28.49 -4.52
N GLU A 300 -38.33 -28.97 -4.06
CA GLU A 300 -38.18 -30.30 -3.46
C GLU A 300 -38.84 -30.35 -2.07
N VAL A 301 -39.00 -31.56 -1.52
CA VAL A 301 -39.54 -31.70 -0.17
C VAL A 301 -38.67 -31.02 0.87
N ASN A 302 -39.25 -30.10 1.65
CA ASN A 302 -38.60 -29.24 2.64
C ASN A 302 -37.66 -28.16 2.06
N GLU A 303 -37.55 -28.02 0.75
CA GLU A 303 -36.85 -26.91 0.12
C GLU A 303 -37.67 -25.62 0.29
N LYS A 304 -36.99 -24.52 0.62
CA LYS A 304 -37.60 -23.21 0.87
C LYS A 304 -36.85 -22.13 0.10
N ILE A 305 -37.57 -21.10 -0.34
CA ILE A 305 -36.92 -19.87 -0.85
C ILE A 305 -36.31 -19.15 0.34
N VAL A 306 -35.02 -18.82 0.25
CA VAL A 306 -34.27 -18.14 1.31
C VAL A 306 -33.79 -16.77 0.90
N ASP A 307 -33.70 -16.48 -0.40
CA ASP A 307 -33.38 -15.18 -0.91
C ASP A 307 -34.03 -14.88 -2.27
N ILE A 308 -34.16 -13.58 -2.61
CA ILE A 308 -34.76 -13.10 -3.86
C ILE A 308 -33.98 -11.91 -4.39
N TYR A 309 -33.63 -11.94 -5.67
CA TYR A 309 -32.97 -10.90 -6.41
C TYR A 309 -33.83 -10.44 -7.58
N SER A 310 -33.78 -9.17 -7.92
CA SER A 310 -34.54 -8.57 -9.00
C SER A 310 -33.64 -7.88 -10.02
N GLY A 311 -33.81 -8.22 -11.28
CA GLY A 311 -33.35 -7.40 -12.41
C GLY A 311 -34.49 -6.49 -12.90
N PHE A 312 -34.28 -5.80 -14.04
CA PHE A 312 -35.26 -4.84 -14.53
C PHE A 312 -36.66 -5.44 -14.79
N PHE A 313 -36.74 -6.60 -15.45
CA PHE A 313 -38.00 -7.30 -15.78
C PHE A 313 -37.93 -8.82 -15.53
N TYR A 314 -37.05 -9.26 -14.66
CA TYR A 314 -36.88 -10.66 -14.32
C TYR A 314 -36.45 -10.81 -12.85
N GLY A 315 -36.50 -12.01 -12.34
CA GLY A 315 -36.07 -12.30 -10.99
C GLY A 315 -35.38 -13.64 -10.87
N MET A 316 -34.56 -13.77 -9.81
CA MET A 316 -33.95 -15.04 -9.42
C MET A 316 -34.10 -15.26 -7.92
N ALA A 317 -34.54 -16.46 -7.57
CA ALA A 317 -34.65 -16.90 -6.18
C ALA A 317 -33.62 -17.97 -5.86
N ILE A 318 -33.04 -17.88 -4.67
CA ILE A 318 -32.14 -18.90 -4.10
C ILE A 318 -32.94 -19.70 -3.07
N THR A 319 -32.70 -21.02 -3.05
CA THR A 319 -33.37 -21.91 -2.09
C THR A 319 -32.41 -22.43 -1.03
N SER A 320 -32.99 -23.01 0.04
CA SER A 320 -32.22 -23.67 1.11
C SER A 320 -31.34 -24.84 0.65
N ASN A 321 -31.57 -25.35 -0.55
CA ASN A 321 -30.77 -26.38 -1.20
C ASN A 321 -29.74 -25.77 -2.16
N HIS A 322 -29.47 -24.45 -2.09
CA HIS A 322 -28.61 -23.68 -2.98
C HIS A 322 -28.99 -23.76 -4.46
N ASN A 323 -30.28 -24.01 -4.76
CA ASN A 323 -30.78 -23.98 -6.13
C ASN A 323 -31.08 -22.54 -6.54
N ILE A 324 -30.80 -22.21 -7.81
CA ILE A 324 -31.18 -20.97 -8.46
C ILE A 324 -32.42 -21.24 -9.32
N PHE A 325 -33.46 -20.45 -9.10
CA PHE A 325 -34.64 -20.41 -9.98
C PHE A 325 -34.70 -19.04 -10.65
N SER A 326 -34.83 -19.00 -11.97
CA SER A 326 -34.97 -17.77 -12.75
C SER A 326 -36.33 -17.71 -13.47
N PHE A 327 -36.87 -16.49 -13.65
CA PHE A 327 -38.19 -16.26 -14.29
C PHE A 327 -38.30 -14.80 -14.76
N GLY A 328 -39.15 -14.52 -15.75
CA GLY A 328 -39.36 -13.20 -16.32
C GLY A 328 -38.78 -13.04 -17.72
N GLN A 329 -38.31 -11.83 -18.04
CA GLN A 329 -37.74 -11.47 -19.33
C GLN A 329 -36.42 -12.24 -19.59
N ASN A 330 -36.29 -12.71 -20.87
CA ASN A 330 -35.10 -13.46 -21.30
C ASN A 330 -34.66 -13.15 -22.73
N SER A 331 -35.11 -12.05 -23.31
CA SER A 331 -34.77 -11.72 -24.71
C SER A 331 -33.26 -11.65 -24.98
N SER A 332 -32.47 -11.45 -23.97
CA SER A 332 -31.00 -11.41 -24.00
C SER A 332 -30.32 -12.56 -23.24
N GLY A 333 -31.05 -13.66 -22.96
CA GLY A 333 -30.48 -14.82 -22.25
C GLY A 333 -30.21 -14.58 -20.78
N GLN A 334 -30.65 -13.46 -20.19
CA GLN A 334 -30.37 -13.05 -18.80
C GLN A 334 -30.87 -14.03 -17.74
N LEU A 335 -31.78 -14.98 -18.09
CA LEU A 335 -32.21 -16.03 -17.19
C LEU A 335 -31.24 -17.22 -17.09
N GLY A 336 -30.26 -17.36 -17.98
CA GLY A 336 -29.32 -18.48 -17.96
C GLY A 336 -29.91 -19.85 -18.31
N THR A 337 -31.03 -19.88 -19.03
CA THR A 337 -31.85 -21.09 -19.32
C THR A 337 -31.43 -21.82 -20.61
N ARG A 338 -30.31 -21.46 -21.25
CA ARG A 338 -29.86 -21.92 -22.58
C ARG A 338 -30.75 -21.47 -23.74
N THR A 339 -31.68 -20.56 -23.48
CA THR A 339 -32.58 -19.95 -24.46
C THR A 339 -32.68 -18.46 -24.22
N ASN A 340 -33.26 -17.73 -25.16
CA ASN A 340 -33.62 -16.32 -25.02
C ASN A 340 -35.16 -16.12 -24.98
N ILE A 341 -35.88 -17.11 -24.46
CA ILE A 341 -37.36 -17.07 -24.36
C ILE A 341 -37.74 -16.69 -22.93
N SER A 342 -38.55 -15.62 -22.78
CA SER A 342 -39.12 -15.20 -21.51
C SER A 342 -40.03 -16.26 -20.92
N ILE A 343 -40.04 -16.44 -19.62
CA ILE A 343 -40.78 -17.50 -18.93
C ILE A 343 -41.50 -16.96 -17.70
N SER A 344 -42.77 -17.36 -17.56
CA SER A 344 -43.62 -17.05 -16.40
C SER A 344 -43.69 -18.16 -15.35
N THR A 345 -42.93 -19.24 -15.56
CA THR A 345 -42.82 -20.36 -14.60
C THR A 345 -41.37 -20.43 -14.15
N PRO A 346 -41.10 -20.36 -12.85
CA PRO A 346 -39.71 -20.44 -12.35
C PRO A 346 -39.01 -21.69 -12.85
N GLN A 347 -37.83 -21.52 -13.45
CA GLN A 347 -37.01 -22.61 -13.96
C GLN A 347 -35.71 -22.72 -13.15
N LYS A 348 -35.39 -23.93 -12.70
CA LYS A 348 -34.12 -24.23 -12.03
C LYS A 348 -32.96 -24.16 -13.03
N ILE A 349 -31.94 -23.36 -12.74
CA ILE A 349 -30.78 -23.16 -13.61
C ILE A 349 -29.43 -23.57 -12.96
N THR A 350 -29.46 -24.04 -11.72
CA THR A 350 -28.22 -24.43 -10.98
C THR A 350 -27.33 -25.38 -11.79
N GLN A 351 -27.94 -26.33 -12.53
CA GLN A 351 -27.22 -27.28 -13.38
C GLN A 351 -26.57 -26.65 -14.62
N ASN A 352 -26.86 -25.40 -14.91
CA ASN A 352 -26.24 -24.65 -16.02
C ASN A 352 -25.01 -23.87 -15.59
N VAL A 353 -24.80 -23.73 -14.28
CA VAL A 353 -23.59 -23.12 -13.72
C VAL A 353 -22.47 -24.15 -13.69
N PRO A 354 -21.29 -23.88 -14.25
CA PRO A 354 -20.20 -24.86 -14.26
C PRO A 354 -19.44 -24.85 -12.92
N PHE A 355 -20.15 -25.01 -11.80
CA PHE A 355 -19.54 -25.07 -10.48
C PHE A 355 -18.50 -26.17 -10.37
N SER A 356 -17.38 -25.86 -9.73
CA SER A 356 -16.49 -26.87 -9.18
C SER A 356 -17.21 -27.68 -8.09
N THR A 357 -16.76 -28.91 -7.81
CA THR A 357 -17.31 -29.73 -6.74
C THR A 357 -17.25 -29.01 -5.40
N GLU A 358 -18.37 -28.97 -4.65
CA GLU A 358 -18.52 -28.35 -3.35
C GLU A 358 -18.64 -26.80 -3.35
N ASP A 359 -18.73 -26.15 -4.51
CA ASP A 359 -18.95 -24.73 -4.60
C ASP A 359 -20.43 -24.37 -4.47
N GLN A 360 -20.73 -23.16 -4.00
CA GLN A 360 -22.08 -22.66 -3.74
C GLN A 360 -22.18 -21.20 -4.17
N ILE A 361 -23.39 -20.73 -4.33
CA ILE A 361 -23.66 -19.32 -4.60
C ILE A 361 -23.37 -18.50 -3.35
N GLN A 362 -22.61 -17.43 -3.51
CA GLN A 362 -22.45 -16.42 -2.48
C GLN A 362 -23.36 -15.21 -2.71
N SER A 363 -23.40 -14.66 -3.93
CA SER A 363 -24.16 -13.46 -4.26
C SER A 363 -24.56 -13.44 -5.73
N LEU A 364 -25.69 -12.76 -6.03
CA LEU A 364 -26.21 -12.47 -7.36
C LEU A 364 -26.38 -10.96 -7.52
N ALA A 365 -26.13 -10.45 -8.73
CA ALA A 365 -26.53 -9.11 -9.13
C ALA A 365 -27.18 -9.16 -10.51
N LEU A 366 -28.33 -8.51 -10.65
CA LEU A 366 -29.20 -8.61 -11.83
C LEU A 366 -29.37 -7.21 -12.44
N GLY A 367 -28.79 -6.98 -13.62
CA GLY A 367 -28.91 -5.74 -14.37
C GLY A 367 -30.15 -5.65 -15.26
N GLU A 368 -30.14 -4.79 -16.30
CA GLU A 368 -31.26 -4.70 -17.25
C GLU A 368 -31.41 -5.99 -18.06
N LYS A 369 -30.33 -6.47 -18.66
CA LYS A 369 -30.30 -7.61 -19.58
C LYS A 369 -29.16 -8.57 -19.34
N HIS A 370 -28.46 -8.43 -18.21
CA HIS A 370 -27.33 -9.28 -17.83
C HIS A 370 -27.42 -9.66 -16.37
N SER A 371 -26.77 -10.74 -16.02
CA SER A 371 -26.69 -11.26 -14.67
C SER A 371 -25.29 -11.61 -14.30
N LEU A 372 -24.96 -11.39 -13.04
CA LEU A 372 -23.68 -11.72 -12.42
C LEU A 372 -23.88 -12.61 -11.22
N MET A 373 -22.89 -13.45 -10.93
CA MET A 373 -22.88 -14.30 -9.75
C MET A 373 -21.44 -14.44 -9.24
N VAL A 374 -21.29 -14.47 -7.93
CA VAL A 374 -20.03 -14.88 -7.28
C VAL A 374 -20.26 -16.15 -6.50
N SER A 375 -19.36 -17.11 -6.63
CA SER A 375 -19.36 -18.36 -5.90
C SER A 375 -18.67 -18.21 -4.53
N SER A 376 -18.87 -19.18 -3.64
CA SER A 376 -18.22 -19.24 -2.33
C SER A 376 -16.70 -19.34 -2.41
N ARG A 377 -16.14 -19.72 -3.56
CA ARG A 377 -14.71 -19.76 -3.85
C ARG A 377 -14.18 -18.49 -4.48
N GLY A 378 -15.06 -17.53 -4.79
CA GLY A 378 -14.72 -16.27 -5.44
C GLY A 378 -14.63 -16.37 -6.96
N GLU A 379 -15.17 -17.41 -7.57
CA GLU A 379 -15.34 -17.50 -9.02
C GLU A 379 -16.48 -16.56 -9.45
N VAL A 380 -16.29 -15.82 -10.53
CA VAL A 380 -17.24 -14.84 -11.06
C VAL A 380 -17.84 -15.35 -12.35
N TYR A 381 -19.16 -15.35 -12.41
CA TYR A 381 -19.90 -15.78 -13.59
C TYR A 381 -20.75 -14.63 -14.11
N SER A 382 -20.84 -14.53 -15.45
CA SER A 382 -21.70 -13.56 -16.14
C SER A 382 -22.48 -14.22 -17.27
N TRP A 383 -23.67 -13.70 -17.56
CA TRP A 383 -24.48 -14.12 -18.71
C TRP A 383 -25.51 -13.07 -19.08
N GLY A 384 -26.06 -13.17 -20.29
CA GLY A 384 -27.01 -12.22 -20.85
C GLY A 384 -26.44 -11.42 -22.02
N ASP A 385 -26.81 -10.15 -22.10
CA ASP A 385 -26.36 -9.19 -23.11
C ASP A 385 -24.94 -8.69 -22.86
N ASN A 386 -24.12 -8.64 -23.90
CA ASN A 386 -22.76 -8.10 -23.87
C ASN A 386 -22.55 -6.94 -24.87
N SER A 387 -23.62 -6.37 -25.39
CA SER A 387 -23.50 -5.31 -26.42
C SER A 387 -22.77 -4.05 -25.94
N SER A 388 -22.64 -3.87 -24.63
CA SER A 388 -21.94 -2.77 -23.97
C SER A 388 -20.71 -3.22 -23.15
N GLY A 389 -20.26 -4.48 -23.31
CA GLY A 389 -19.17 -5.05 -22.52
C GLY A 389 -19.54 -5.42 -21.06
N GLN A 390 -20.83 -5.40 -20.72
CA GLN A 390 -21.32 -5.60 -19.35
C GLN A 390 -21.11 -7.03 -18.81
N LEU A 391 -20.74 -7.98 -19.63
CA LEU A 391 -20.36 -9.34 -19.22
C LEU A 391 -18.86 -9.48 -18.86
N GLY A 392 -18.02 -8.50 -19.18
CA GLY A 392 -16.58 -8.63 -18.99
C GLY A 392 -15.91 -9.57 -20.00
N GLU A 393 -16.49 -9.73 -21.17
CA GLU A 393 -16.07 -10.58 -22.28
C GLU A 393 -15.92 -9.79 -23.56
N ASP A 394 -15.16 -10.33 -24.53
CA ASP A 394 -14.97 -9.71 -25.84
C ASP A 394 -16.33 -9.37 -26.53
N TYR A 395 -16.44 -8.21 -27.16
CA TYR A 395 -17.60 -7.78 -27.92
C TYR A 395 -17.99 -8.70 -29.08
N SER A 396 -17.07 -9.56 -29.56
CA SER A 396 -17.40 -10.60 -30.55
C SER A 396 -18.46 -11.57 -30.06
N ILE A 397 -18.63 -11.67 -28.72
CA ILE A 397 -19.66 -12.45 -28.04
C ILE A 397 -20.72 -11.48 -27.51
N SER A 398 -21.72 -11.21 -28.31
CA SER A 398 -22.79 -10.24 -27.95
C SER A 398 -23.85 -10.81 -27.03
N LEU A 399 -23.90 -12.15 -26.85
CA LEU A 399 -24.96 -12.83 -26.10
C LEU A 399 -24.48 -14.14 -25.50
N ILE A 400 -24.65 -14.31 -24.18
CA ILE A 400 -24.34 -15.56 -23.46
C ILE A 400 -25.59 -16.07 -22.79
N LEU A 401 -26.03 -17.32 -23.13
CA LEU A 401 -27.30 -17.88 -22.71
C LEU A 401 -27.23 -18.74 -21.43
N THR A 402 -26.05 -18.91 -20.89
CA THR A 402 -25.78 -19.68 -19.66
C THR A 402 -24.72 -18.98 -18.83
N PRO A 403 -24.70 -19.17 -17.51
CA PRO A 403 -23.59 -18.68 -16.71
C PRO A 403 -22.23 -19.09 -17.29
N ASN A 404 -21.35 -18.10 -17.54
CA ASN A 404 -20.02 -18.25 -18.08
C ASN A 404 -19.01 -17.75 -17.04
N ASP A 405 -17.96 -18.53 -16.79
CA ASP A 405 -16.90 -18.15 -15.86
C ASP A 405 -16.00 -17.09 -16.48
N ILE A 406 -15.90 -15.94 -15.84
CA ILE A 406 -15.07 -14.81 -16.26
C ILE A 406 -13.96 -14.48 -15.25
N THR A 407 -13.70 -15.36 -14.30
CA THR A 407 -12.76 -15.11 -13.20
C THR A 407 -11.36 -14.73 -13.71
N GLU A 408 -10.91 -15.34 -14.79
CA GLU A 408 -9.59 -15.09 -15.40
C GLU A 408 -9.55 -13.81 -16.24
N ASN A 409 -10.69 -13.17 -16.52
CA ASN A 409 -10.74 -11.88 -17.22
C ASN A 409 -10.45 -10.71 -16.29
N PHE A 410 -10.44 -10.92 -14.98
CA PHE A 410 -10.06 -9.91 -14.01
C PHE A 410 -8.55 -9.73 -13.97
N PRO A 411 -8.08 -8.48 -13.79
CA PRO A 411 -6.70 -8.23 -13.49
C PRO A 411 -6.24 -9.04 -12.28
N PRO A 412 -5.09 -9.71 -12.33
CA PRO A 412 -4.56 -10.43 -11.19
C PRO A 412 -4.21 -9.47 -10.04
N ILE A 413 -4.42 -9.92 -8.82
CA ILE A 413 -3.98 -9.20 -7.63
C ILE A 413 -2.48 -9.41 -7.47
N ILE A 414 -1.70 -8.34 -7.65
CA ILE A 414 -0.25 -8.35 -7.54
C ILE A 414 0.14 -7.60 -6.27
N SER A 415 0.88 -8.24 -5.39
CA SER A 415 1.40 -7.64 -4.17
C SER A 415 2.92 -7.82 -4.08
N PHE A 416 3.59 -6.79 -3.56
CA PHE A 416 5.04 -6.75 -3.35
C PHE A 416 5.33 -6.92 -1.86
N SER A 417 6.36 -7.68 -1.50
CA SER A 417 6.81 -7.80 -0.10
C SER A 417 7.31 -6.46 0.46
N THR A 418 7.79 -5.59 -0.43
CA THR A 418 8.26 -4.24 -0.11
C THR A 418 7.61 -3.29 -1.10
N LEU A 419 6.87 -2.30 -0.60
CA LEU A 419 6.14 -1.31 -1.41
C LEU A 419 7.02 -0.18 -1.96
N GLY A 420 8.33 -0.32 -1.93
CA GLY A 420 9.31 0.74 -2.18
C GLY A 420 9.95 1.22 -0.88
N SER A 421 10.93 2.10 -0.98
CA SER A 421 11.63 2.67 0.17
C SER A 421 11.89 4.14 -0.06
N SER A 422 11.68 4.97 0.95
CA SER A 422 12.16 6.37 0.95
C SER A 422 13.63 6.50 1.38
N ILE A 423 14.30 5.39 1.66
CA ILE A 423 15.68 5.33 2.11
C ILE A 423 16.50 4.60 1.05
N TYR A 424 17.66 5.15 0.71
CA TYR A 424 18.61 4.52 -0.19
C TYR A 424 19.15 3.21 0.37
N GLN A 425 19.31 2.19 -0.46
CA GLN A 425 19.88 0.88 -0.12
C GLN A 425 20.82 0.40 -1.23
N GLN A 426 21.77 -0.47 -0.89
CA GLN A 426 22.72 -1.05 -1.85
C GLN A 426 22.07 -2.09 -2.77
N GLU A 427 21.18 -2.89 -2.21
CA GLU A 427 20.48 -3.97 -2.92
C GLU A 427 19.04 -4.03 -2.43
N TYR A 428 18.13 -4.46 -3.31
CA TYR A 428 16.74 -4.76 -2.96
C TYR A 428 16.41 -6.20 -3.35
N GLU A 429 15.71 -6.88 -2.45
CA GLU A 429 15.04 -8.15 -2.72
C GLU A 429 13.53 -7.96 -2.57
N VAL A 430 12.80 -8.17 -3.65
CA VAL A 430 11.34 -8.01 -3.69
C VAL A 430 10.71 -9.34 -4.04
N SER A 431 9.98 -9.92 -3.09
CA SER A 431 9.12 -11.06 -3.38
C SER A 431 7.79 -10.57 -3.92
N VAL A 432 7.31 -11.21 -4.96
CA VAL A 432 6.05 -10.88 -5.62
C VAL A 432 5.07 -12.02 -5.38
N LYS A 433 3.87 -11.69 -4.92
CA LYS A 433 2.76 -12.62 -4.83
C LYS A 433 1.71 -12.22 -5.87
N ILE A 434 1.31 -13.16 -6.72
CA ILE A 434 0.33 -12.94 -7.77
C ILE A 434 -0.75 -14.00 -7.64
N GLN A 435 -1.99 -13.57 -7.71
CA GLN A 435 -3.13 -14.47 -7.62
C GLN A 435 -4.32 -13.92 -8.41
N TYR A 436 -5.20 -14.79 -8.88
CA TYR A 436 -6.51 -14.38 -9.36
C TYR A 436 -7.38 -13.87 -8.21
N ILE A 437 -8.50 -13.22 -8.52
CA ILE A 437 -9.47 -12.72 -7.51
C ILE A 437 -10.05 -13.85 -6.63
N ASN A 438 -10.06 -15.09 -7.11
CA ASN A 438 -10.45 -16.28 -6.35
C ASN A 438 -9.29 -16.89 -5.51
N HIS A 439 -8.16 -16.18 -5.38
CA HIS A 439 -6.94 -16.56 -4.67
C HIS A 439 -6.16 -17.77 -5.23
N LEU A 440 -6.48 -18.23 -6.41
CA LEU A 440 -5.61 -19.18 -7.10
C LEU A 440 -4.29 -18.50 -7.47
N ALA A 441 -3.17 -19.10 -7.08
CA ALA A 441 -1.85 -18.54 -7.31
C ALA A 441 -1.48 -18.58 -8.80
N ILE A 442 -0.81 -17.54 -9.27
CA ILE A 442 -0.14 -17.49 -10.57
C ILE A 442 1.36 -17.58 -10.28
N GLU A 443 2.00 -18.63 -10.77
CA GLU A 443 3.40 -18.94 -10.44
C GLU A 443 4.42 -18.24 -11.34
N GLU A 444 4.08 -17.99 -12.61
CA GLU A 444 4.97 -17.43 -13.62
C GLU A 444 4.50 -16.02 -14.05
N PHE A 445 5.44 -15.13 -14.22
CA PHE A 445 5.19 -13.75 -14.68
C PHE A 445 6.44 -13.19 -15.36
N SER A 446 6.33 -12.02 -15.97
CA SER A 446 7.47 -11.25 -16.46
C SER A 446 7.68 -10.00 -15.61
N TYR A 447 8.94 -9.58 -15.44
CA TYR A 447 9.27 -8.37 -14.70
C TYR A 447 10.34 -7.53 -15.41
N ALA A 448 10.39 -6.26 -15.09
CA ALA A 448 11.44 -5.35 -15.55
C ALA A 448 11.67 -4.23 -14.53
N TRP A 449 12.93 -3.82 -14.38
CA TRP A 449 13.30 -2.61 -13.65
C TRP A 449 13.36 -1.41 -14.61
N SER A 450 12.80 -0.28 -14.21
CA SER A 450 12.76 0.95 -14.99
C SER A 450 13.04 2.17 -14.10
N HIS A 451 13.51 3.27 -14.70
CA HIS A 451 13.66 4.56 -14.01
C HIS A 451 12.39 5.42 -14.03
N THR A 452 11.30 4.92 -14.58
CA THR A 452 10.01 5.63 -14.66
C THR A 452 8.85 4.69 -14.32
N ASP A 453 7.84 5.22 -13.65
CA ASP A 453 6.55 4.59 -13.39
C ASP A 453 5.47 4.98 -14.41
N GLN A 454 5.78 5.91 -15.33
CA GLN A 454 4.82 6.45 -16.29
C GLN A 454 4.73 5.65 -17.58
N GLU A 455 5.83 5.04 -18.01
CA GLU A 455 5.92 4.28 -19.24
C GLU A 455 6.46 2.89 -18.98
N LYS A 456 5.71 1.87 -19.39
CA LYS A 456 6.13 0.48 -19.25
C LYS A 456 7.35 0.18 -20.12
N PRO A 457 8.30 -0.64 -19.66
CA PRO A 457 9.44 -1.08 -20.46
C PRO A 457 9.01 -1.80 -21.75
N ILE A 458 9.73 -1.57 -22.84
CA ILE A 458 9.39 -2.15 -24.15
C ILE A 458 10.14 -3.48 -24.40
N ASP A 459 11.43 -3.55 -24.04
CA ASP A 459 12.33 -4.64 -24.46
C ASP A 459 13.15 -5.31 -23.34
N THR A 460 12.88 -5.04 -22.07
CA THR A 460 13.73 -5.48 -20.94
C THR A 460 13.04 -6.46 -20.00
N TRP A 461 12.05 -7.19 -20.49
CA TRP A 461 11.29 -8.12 -19.64
C TRP A 461 12.05 -9.42 -19.41
N GLU A 462 12.11 -9.82 -18.14
CA GLU A 462 12.68 -11.07 -17.66
C GLU A 462 11.58 -11.97 -17.09
N ASN A 463 11.78 -13.27 -17.16
CA ASN A 463 10.86 -14.22 -16.54
C ASN A 463 11.10 -14.28 -15.04
N GLY A 464 10.05 -14.19 -14.27
CA GLY A 464 10.02 -14.30 -12.82
C GLY A 464 9.15 -15.46 -12.34
N SER A 465 9.35 -15.85 -11.10
CA SER A 465 8.51 -16.82 -10.41
C SER A 465 8.21 -16.34 -8.99
N THR A 466 7.02 -16.61 -8.49
CA THR A 466 6.63 -16.24 -7.12
C THR A 466 7.45 -16.94 -6.03
N ASP A 467 8.18 -17.99 -6.38
CA ASP A 467 9.07 -18.72 -5.48
C ASP A 467 10.44 -18.05 -5.28
N GLN A 468 10.80 -17.09 -6.13
CA GLN A 468 12.10 -16.44 -6.13
C GLN A 468 11.97 -14.93 -5.97
N PRO A 469 12.75 -14.31 -5.08
CA PRO A 469 12.77 -12.85 -5.00
C PRO A 469 13.41 -12.24 -6.25
N ILE A 470 12.89 -11.10 -6.66
CA ILE A 470 13.47 -10.24 -7.70
C ILE A 470 14.50 -9.34 -7.05
N CYS A 471 15.74 -9.38 -7.55
CA CYS A 471 16.83 -8.59 -6.99
C CYS A 471 17.14 -7.38 -7.88
N LEU A 472 17.32 -6.21 -7.26
CA LEU A 472 17.99 -5.06 -7.86
C LEU A 472 19.38 -4.96 -7.24
N LYS A 473 20.43 -5.12 -8.04
CA LYS A 473 21.84 -5.05 -7.63
C LYS A 473 22.58 -4.00 -8.45
N ASP A 474 23.58 -3.38 -7.83
CA ASP A 474 24.47 -2.41 -8.48
C ASP A 474 23.72 -1.26 -9.18
N GLY A 475 22.57 -0.87 -8.63
CA GLY A 475 21.74 0.21 -9.14
C GLY A 475 22.04 1.55 -8.46
N ASP A 476 22.02 2.65 -9.24
CA ASP A 476 22.10 4.01 -8.70
C ASP A 476 20.93 4.85 -9.22
N GLY A 477 20.22 5.50 -8.29
CA GLY A 477 19.07 6.35 -8.61
C GLY A 477 17.73 5.76 -8.22
N THR A 478 16.70 6.25 -8.87
CA THR A 478 15.31 5.81 -8.62
C THR A 478 14.93 4.72 -9.60
N TYR A 479 14.37 3.64 -9.06
CA TYR A 479 13.89 2.49 -9.83
C TYR A 479 12.45 2.15 -9.47
N TYR A 480 11.75 1.56 -10.44
CA TYR A 480 10.39 1.02 -10.31
C TYR A 480 10.39 -0.41 -10.84
N LEU A 481 9.81 -1.32 -10.08
CA LEU A 481 9.63 -2.71 -10.51
C LEU A 481 8.29 -2.84 -11.22
N TRP A 482 8.34 -3.20 -12.49
CA TRP A 482 7.16 -3.53 -13.29
C TRP A 482 6.94 -5.02 -13.32
N ILE A 483 5.69 -5.44 -13.15
CA ILE A 483 5.25 -6.83 -13.29
C ILE A 483 4.27 -6.90 -14.46
N GLN A 484 4.43 -7.88 -15.32
CA GLN A 484 3.50 -8.23 -16.39
C GLN A 484 2.98 -9.66 -16.16
N VAL A 485 1.67 -9.82 -16.17
CA VAL A 485 0.98 -11.11 -16.16
C VAL A 485 0.17 -11.22 -17.44
N VAL A 486 0.23 -12.36 -18.11
CA VAL A 486 -0.57 -12.65 -19.30
C VAL A 486 -1.54 -13.78 -18.94
N ASN A 487 -2.84 -13.56 -19.13
CA ASN A 487 -3.85 -14.60 -18.87
C ASN A 487 -4.01 -15.58 -20.04
N LEU A 488 -4.89 -16.56 -19.90
CA LEU A 488 -5.17 -17.56 -20.94
C LEU A 488 -5.78 -16.98 -22.24
N HIS A 489 -6.35 -15.77 -22.17
CA HIS A 489 -6.90 -15.04 -23.33
C HIS A 489 -5.88 -14.09 -23.98
N GLU A 490 -4.58 -14.24 -23.65
CA GLU A 490 -3.48 -13.39 -24.14
C GLU A 490 -3.61 -11.90 -23.70
N ILE A 491 -4.43 -11.61 -22.68
CA ILE A 491 -4.57 -10.27 -22.13
C ILE A 491 -3.39 -10.02 -21.18
N SER A 492 -2.67 -8.92 -21.39
CA SER A 492 -1.55 -8.52 -20.56
C SER A 492 -1.99 -7.54 -19.48
N PHE A 493 -1.73 -7.85 -18.22
CA PHE A 493 -1.93 -6.99 -17.07
C PHE A 493 -0.59 -6.49 -16.55
N TYR A 494 -0.55 -5.24 -16.11
CA TYR A 494 0.67 -4.59 -15.64
C TYR A 494 0.47 -3.99 -14.26
N LYS A 495 1.46 -4.13 -13.39
CA LYS A 495 1.54 -3.42 -12.11
C LYS A 495 2.93 -2.86 -11.94
N VAL A 496 3.02 -1.64 -11.44
CA VAL A 496 4.28 -0.99 -11.08
C VAL A 496 4.34 -0.80 -9.56
N SER A 497 5.52 -0.96 -8.98
CA SER A 497 5.77 -0.68 -7.56
C SER A 497 5.84 0.83 -7.29
N SER A 498 5.87 1.21 -6.02
CA SER A 498 6.40 2.52 -5.61
C SER A 498 7.92 2.58 -5.86
N ALA A 499 8.49 3.77 -5.74
CA ALA A 499 9.91 4.00 -5.99
C ALA A 499 10.82 3.24 -5.03
N PHE A 500 11.91 2.70 -5.55
CA PHE A 500 13.06 2.18 -4.82
C PHE A 500 14.25 3.11 -5.07
N TYR A 501 14.92 3.52 -4.01
CA TYR A 501 16.08 4.41 -4.11
C TYR A 501 17.35 3.59 -3.91
N ALA A 502 18.02 3.22 -5.00
CA ALA A 502 19.23 2.43 -4.98
C ALA A 502 20.46 3.35 -4.97
N ASP A 503 21.49 2.94 -4.24
CA ASP A 503 22.77 3.61 -4.18
C ASP A 503 23.87 2.59 -3.86
N SER A 504 24.68 2.29 -4.84
CA SER A 504 25.84 1.41 -4.73
C SER A 504 27.19 2.16 -4.75
N ILE A 505 27.14 3.49 -4.93
CA ILE A 505 28.35 4.33 -5.00
C ILE A 505 28.88 4.58 -3.60
N LYS A 506 30.19 4.28 -3.40
CA LYS A 506 30.85 4.57 -2.14
C LYS A 506 31.08 6.07 -1.97
N PRO A 507 30.83 6.62 -0.77
CA PRO A 507 31.16 7.99 -0.47
C PRO A 507 32.68 8.22 -0.47
N THR A 508 33.11 9.46 -0.63
CA THR A 508 34.51 9.85 -0.67
C THR A 508 34.91 10.72 0.53
N LEU A 509 36.17 10.64 0.92
CA LEU A 509 36.78 11.49 1.95
C LEU A 509 37.78 12.46 1.35
N GLN A 510 37.75 13.70 1.84
CA GLN A 510 38.81 14.70 1.64
C GLN A 510 39.38 15.04 3.00
N VAL A 511 40.71 14.92 3.13
CA VAL A 511 41.44 15.11 4.39
C VAL A 511 42.56 16.15 4.18
N HIS A 512 42.52 17.24 4.93
CA HIS A 512 43.48 18.31 4.82
C HIS A 512 43.85 18.86 6.20
N GLN A 513 45.01 19.50 6.32
CA GLN A 513 45.28 20.38 7.46
C GLN A 513 44.44 21.67 7.38
N ILE A 514 44.36 22.43 8.46
CA ILE A 514 43.57 23.67 8.49
C ILE A 514 44.05 24.72 7.46
N ASP A 515 45.28 24.67 7.03
CA ASP A 515 45.83 25.53 5.99
C ASP A 515 45.55 25.04 4.55
N ASN A 516 44.69 24.02 4.39
CA ASN A 516 44.36 23.33 3.15
C ASN A 516 45.48 22.45 2.56
N THR A 517 46.54 22.15 3.32
CA THR A 517 47.55 21.18 2.88
C THR A 517 46.91 19.77 2.89
N PRO A 518 46.92 19.03 1.78
CA PRO A 518 46.37 17.65 1.76
C PRO A 518 47.14 16.75 2.73
N VAL A 519 46.41 15.91 3.45
CA VAL A 519 46.98 14.85 4.30
C VAL A 519 46.90 13.53 3.53
N ASN A 520 48.01 12.81 3.50
CA ASN A 520 48.05 11.49 2.88
C ASN A 520 47.72 10.41 3.92
N SER A 521 47.21 9.28 3.45
CA SER A 521 46.94 8.14 4.35
C SER A 521 48.25 7.66 5.01
N ASN A 522 48.20 7.41 6.31
CA ASN A 522 49.30 7.08 7.22
C ASN A 522 50.27 8.26 7.51
N GLU A 523 49.90 9.49 7.26
CA GLU A 523 50.69 10.67 7.57
C GLU A 523 50.57 11.06 9.05
N ILE A 524 51.67 11.60 9.61
CA ILE A 524 51.66 12.19 10.95
C ILE A 524 51.64 13.71 10.80
N VAL A 525 50.68 14.33 11.45
CA VAL A 525 50.40 15.75 11.31
C VAL A 525 50.60 16.49 12.61
N ASP A 526 51.31 17.62 12.54
CA ASP A 526 51.46 18.55 13.67
C ASP A 526 50.38 19.60 13.63
N GLY A 527 49.22 19.26 14.19
CA GLY A 527 48.08 20.16 14.26
C GLY A 527 46.76 19.54 13.85
N SER A 528 45.72 20.36 13.78
CA SER A 528 44.37 19.91 13.52
C SER A 528 44.14 19.47 12.07
N VAL A 529 43.36 18.42 11.90
CA VAL A 529 43.00 17.84 10.60
C VAL A 529 41.51 18.07 10.33
N TYR A 530 41.23 18.67 9.21
CA TYR A 530 39.84 18.84 8.69
C TYR A 530 39.52 17.71 7.74
N VAL A 531 38.35 17.07 8.00
CA VAL A 531 37.84 15.97 7.22
C VAL A 531 36.49 16.36 6.64
N LYS A 532 36.28 16.08 5.36
CA LYS A 532 35.05 16.29 4.66
C LYS A 532 34.65 15.00 3.92
N ALA A 533 33.43 14.52 4.19
CA ALA A 533 32.80 13.44 3.46
C ALA A 533 31.93 14.00 2.33
N SER A 534 31.92 13.34 1.20
CA SER A 534 31.08 13.69 0.04
C SER A 534 30.52 12.44 -0.61
N ASP A 535 29.28 12.53 -1.04
CA ASP A 535 28.55 11.49 -1.74
C ASP A 535 27.67 12.11 -2.85
N ASN A 536 27.17 11.28 -3.77
CA ASN A 536 26.19 11.65 -4.81
C ASN A 536 24.80 11.95 -4.23
N ASN A 537 24.48 11.41 -3.04
CA ASN A 537 23.23 11.64 -2.32
C ASN A 537 23.48 12.47 -1.04
N GLU A 538 22.41 13.03 -0.49
CA GLU A 538 22.49 13.73 0.79
C GLU A 538 22.55 12.75 1.97
N GLY A 539 23.14 13.18 3.09
CA GLY A 539 23.11 12.43 4.34
C GLY A 539 24.33 11.56 4.63
N VAL A 540 25.49 11.86 4.01
CA VAL A 540 26.75 11.20 4.34
C VAL A 540 27.24 11.60 5.74
N LYS A 541 27.78 10.63 6.48
CA LYS A 541 28.35 10.77 7.83
C LYS A 541 29.83 10.43 7.85
N ILE A 542 30.54 10.93 8.85
CA ILE A 542 31.91 10.54 9.16
C ILE A 542 31.86 9.56 10.34
N ALA A 543 32.53 8.43 10.21
CA ALA A 543 32.76 7.52 11.31
C ALA A 543 34.24 7.39 11.59
N TYR A 544 34.63 7.40 12.86
CA TYR A 544 36.01 7.34 13.27
C TYR A 544 36.25 6.47 14.50
N ARG A 545 37.46 6.00 14.69
CA ARG A 545 37.95 5.46 15.96
C ARG A 545 39.40 5.89 16.20
N ILE A 546 39.83 5.92 17.48
CA ILE A 546 41.13 6.37 17.90
C ILE A 546 41.97 5.19 18.40
N ASP A 547 43.26 5.16 18.04
CA ASP A 547 44.26 4.19 18.51
C ASP A 547 43.82 2.72 18.34
N PHE A 548 43.04 2.43 17.31
CA PHE A 548 42.53 1.10 16.98
C PHE A 548 41.67 0.46 18.09
N HIS A 549 41.12 1.27 18.99
CA HIS A 549 40.31 0.79 20.10
C HIS A 549 38.81 1.05 19.90
N GLY A 550 38.00 0.05 20.17
CA GLY A 550 36.55 0.14 20.15
C GLY A 550 35.91 0.10 18.77
N ASP A 551 34.61 0.33 18.75
CA ASP A 551 33.81 0.46 17.52
C ASP A 551 33.96 1.87 16.93
N PHE A 552 33.64 2.03 15.65
CA PHE A 552 33.60 3.34 15.03
C PHE A 552 32.51 4.21 15.66
N VAL A 553 32.85 5.43 16.00
CA VAL A 553 31.91 6.46 16.48
C VAL A 553 31.44 7.28 15.28
N GLU A 554 30.14 7.35 15.05
CA GLU A 554 29.55 8.14 13.97
C GLU A 554 29.36 9.60 14.39
N ILE A 555 29.64 10.51 13.47
CA ILE A 555 29.37 11.94 13.57
C ILE A 555 28.31 12.27 12.51
N ASP A 556 27.16 12.77 12.93
CA ASP A 556 26.06 13.16 12.04
C ASP A 556 26.34 14.44 11.23
N GLU A 557 27.60 14.73 10.97
CA GLU A 557 28.08 15.85 10.18
C GLU A 557 28.98 15.35 9.04
N LYS A 558 28.84 15.95 7.89
CA LYS A 558 29.69 15.64 6.73
C LYS A 558 31.07 16.31 6.75
N GLU A 559 31.32 17.16 7.73
CA GLU A 559 32.58 17.88 7.92
C GLU A 559 32.96 17.89 9.40
N HIS A 560 34.21 17.56 9.74
CA HIS A 560 34.67 17.54 11.13
C HIS A 560 36.15 17.93 11.24
N VAL A 561 36.48 18.52 12.38
CA VAL A 561 37.89 18.89 12.70
C VAL A 561 38.40 18.05 13.87
N PHE A 562 39.39 17.23 13.61
CA PHE A 562 40.11 16.46 14.64
C PHE A 562 41.30 17.31 15.15
N ASN A 563 41.46 17.42 16.46
CA ASN A 563 42.47 18.27 17.10
C ASN A 563 43.12 17.65 18.34
N GLU A 564 42.78 16.44 18.70
CA GLU A 564 43.41 15.72 19.82
C GLU A 564 44.51 14.79 19.32
N ASP A 565 45.57 14.60 20.12
CA ASP A 565 46.61 13.65 19.79
C ASP A 565 46.09 12.22 19.75
N GLY A 566 46.47 11.46 18.74
CA GLY A 566 45.99 10.09 18.55
C GLY A 566 46.10 9.61 17.11
N THR A 567 45.97 8.31 16.93
CA THR A 567 45.90 7.68 15.60
C THR A 567 44.44 7.49 15.21
N TYR A 568 44.03 8.12 14.15
CA TYR A 568 42.64 8.12 13.68
C TYR A 568 42.46 7.19 12.48
N GLU A 569 41.54 6.30 12.58
CA GLU A 569 40.94 5.60 11.44
C GLU A 569 39.58 6.24 11.15
N ILE A 570 39.40 6.74 9.95
CA ILE A 570 38.14 7.39 9.53
C ILE A 570 37.60 6.75 8.26
N LYS A 571 36.28 6.75 8.14
CA LYS A 571 35.58 6.39 6.93
C LYS A 571 34.33 7.26 6.79
N ALA A 572 33.86 7.44 5.57
CA ALA A 572 32.54 7.98 5.28
C ALA A 572 31.52 6.86 5.16
N ILE A 573 30.28 7.13 5.58
CA ILE A 573 29.15 6.22 5.47
C ILE A 573 27.98 7.03 4.91
N ASP A 574 27.39 6.60 3.81
CA ASP A 574 26.22 7.23 3.22
C ASP A 574 24.89 6.68 3.80
N VAL A 575 23.77 7.18 3.29
CA VAL A 575 22.42 6.77 3.69
C VAL A 575 22.09 5.33 3.29
N ALA A 576 22.74 4.77 2.27
CA ALA A 576 22.59 3.39 1.83
C ALA A 576 23.54 2.43 2.56
N ASN A 577 24.32 2.94 3.52
CA ASN A 577 25.36 2.22 4.26
C ASN A 577 26.56 1.77 3.41
N ASN A 578 26.79 2.39 2.23
CA ASN A 578 28.06 2.25 1.54
C ASN A 578 29.15 2.92 2.36
N GLN A 579 30.33 2.34 2.37
CA GLN A 579 31.46 2.83 3.16
C GLN A 579 32.64 3.12 2.27
N SER A 580 33.27 4.28 2.48
CA SER A 580 34.55 4.59 1.85
C SER A 580 35.66 3.63 2.34
N ASP A 581 36.78 3.62 1.66
CA ASP A 581 37.95 3.00 2.21
C ASP A 581 38.39 3.74 3.50
N ILE A 582 39.04 3.01 4.41
CA ILE A 582 39.49 3.59 5.69
C ILE A 582 40.70 4.49 5.41
N PHE A 583 40.59 5.73 5.86
CA PHE A 583 41.70 6.68 5.83
C PHE A 583 42.36 6.76 7.22
N LEU A 584 43.69 6.64 7.28
CA LEU A 584 44.44 6.60 8.50
C LEU A 584 45.36 7.83 8.59
N PHE A 585 45.36 8.53 9.70
CA PHE A 585 46.33 9.58 10.02
C PHE A 585 46.59 9.66 11.52
N ARG A 586 47.69 10.32 11.92
CA ARG A 586 48.00 10.56 13.32
C ARG A 586 48.18 12.05 13.57
N ILE A 587 47.56 12.57 14.61
CA ILE A 587 47.82 13.90 15.17
C ILE A 587 48.75 13.73 16.34
N ASP A 588 49.84 14.52 16.33
CA ASP A 588 50.83 14.57 17.39
C ASP A 588 51.28 16.01 17.57
N THR A 589 50.81 16.66 18.62
CA THR A 589 51.06 18.08 18.88
C THR A 589 52.08 18.33 19.98
N GLN A 590 52.53 17.27 20.67
CA GLN A 590 53.40 17.38 21.81
C GLN A 590 54.83 17.05 21.47
N ASN A 591 55.79 17.66 22.20
CA ASN A 591 57.19 17.29 22.11
C ASN A 591 57.47 16.09 23.02
N PRO A 592 58.26 15.12 22.57
CA PRO A 592 58.62 13.99 23.40
C PRO A 592 59.46 14.46 24.61
N TYR A 593 59.32 13.75 25.73
CA TYR A 593 60.14 14.00 26.90
C TYR A 593 60.58 12.67 27.56
N ILE A 594 61.63 12.72 28.36
CA ILE A 594 62.14 11.56 29.07
C ILE A 594 61.37 11.39 30.37
N LEU A 595 60.70 10.23 30.53
CA LEU A 595 59.96 9.87 31.73
C LEU A 595 60.91 9.39 32.84
N SER A 596 61.83 8.54 32.49
CA SER A 596 62.77 7.99 33.45
C SER A 596 64.11 7.61 32.81
N MET A 597 65.15 7.58 33.63
CA MET A 597 66.43 7.02 33.28
C MET A 597 66.85 5.98 34.34
N ASN A 598 67.12 4.73 33.86
CA ASN A 598 67.38 3.60 34.75
C ASN A 598 66.24 3.41 35.82
N GLN A 599 64.98 3.65 35.41
CA GLN A 599 63.80 3.63 36.26
C GLN A 599 63.69 4.75 37.32
N ASP A 600 64.63 5.67 37.38
CA ASP A 600 64.51 6.86 38.22
C ASP A 600 63.79 7.98 37.49
N LEU A 601 62.82 8.62 38.16
CA LEU A 601 62.10 9.77 37.59
C LEU A 601 63.05 10.98 37.48
N ILE A 602 62.99 11.66 36.35
CA ILE A 602 63.87 12.84 36.11
C ILE A 602 63.20 14.05 36.71
N GLN A 603 63.95 14.74 37.55
CA GLN A 603 63.60 16.06 38.04
C GLN A 603 64.66 17.12 37.53
N ASN A 604 64.14 18.20 36.99
CA ASN A 604 64.97 19.33 36.49
C ASN A 604 65.96 19.05 35.32
N ASN A 605 65.55 18.13 34.41
CA ASN A 605 66.34 17.85 33.18
C ASN A 605 67.78 17.49 33.34
N THR A 606 68.17 17.04 34.52
CA THR A 606 69.54 16.66 34.83
C THR A 606 69.62 15.33 35.55
N TYR A 607 70.44 14.40 35.09
CA TYR A 607 70.52 13.05 35.67
C TYR A 607 71.96 12.71 35.96
N PHE A 608 72.24 12.18 37.13
CA PHE A 608 73.57 11.72 37.56
C PHE A 608 73.62 10.20 37.63
N THR A 609 74.56 9.56 36.97
CA THR A 609 74.72 8.12 37.02
C THR A 609 76.13 7.66 37.17
N ARG A 610 76.34 6.51 37.77
CA ARG A 610 77.59 5.79 37.82
C ARG A 610 77.68 4.59 36.91
N GLU A 611 76.56 4.34 36.21
CA GLU A 611 76.42 3.24 35.25
C GLU A 611 76.84 3.67 33.87
N LYS A 612 77.64 2.84 33.20
CA LYS A 612 78.13 3.08 31.88
C LYS A 612 77.07 2.91 30.81
N LYS A 613 76.06 2.14 31.14
CA LYS A 613 74.89 1.87 30.29
C LYS A 613 73.69 2.48 30.94
N LEU A 614 72.95 3.28 30.18
CA LEU A 614 71.80 4.00 30.67
C LEU A 614 70.55 3.58 29.84
N THR A 615 69.52 3.13 30.55
CA THR A 615 68.21 2.86 29.95
C THR A 615 67.36 4.10 30.10
N ILE A 616 66.76 4.55 29.01
CA ILE A 616 65.93 5.75 28.91
C ILE A 616 64.56 5.30 28.50
N GLN A 617 63.52 5.75 29.20
CA GLN A 617 62.13 5.62 28.85
C GLN A 617 61.58 7.00 28.47
N SER A 618 61.00 7.11 27.30
CA SER A 618 60.35 8.33 26.79
C SER A 618 58.86 8.36 27.06
N SER A 619 58.29 9.55 27.01
CA SER A 619 56.82 9.75 27.10
C SER A 619 56.06 9.13 25.94
N GLU A 620 56.73 8.88 24.84
CA GLU A 620 56.21 8.38 23.60
C GLU A 620 57.28 7.69 22.74
N LEU A 621 56.88 7.16 21.63
CA LEU A 621 57.76 6.46 20.71
C LEU A 621 58.74 7.43 20.04
N VAL A 622 59.98 7.16 20.14
CA VAL A 622 61.03 8.00 19.55
C VAL A 622 61.73 7.29 18.39
N LEU A 623 61.98 8.04 17.33
CA LEU A 623 62.68 7.53 16.17
C LEU A 623 64.18 7.39 16.38
N GLY A 624 64.75 8.12 17.28
CA GLY A 624 66.15 8.11 17.56
C GLY A 624 66.57 9.21 18.53
N TYR A 625 67.83 9.55 18.67
CA TYR A 625 68.33 10.56 19.60
C TYR A 625 69.62 11.18 19.12
N PHE A 626 69.95 12.42 19.60
CA PHE A 626 71.27 13.02 19.40
C PHE A 626 72.05 12.99 20.69
N LEU A 627 73.29 12.69 20.56
CA LEU A 627 74.27 12.85 21.64
C LEU A 627 75.22 14.01 21.35
N ASN A 628 75.34 15.00 22.26
CA ASN A 628 76.21 16.14 22.18
C ASN A 628 76.03 16.97 20.90
N ASP A 629 74.86 17.03 20.34
CA ASP A 629 74.50 17.75 19.13
C ASP A 629 75.25 17.40 17.85
N GLN A 630 75.97 16.27 17.83
CA GLN A 630 76.90 15.96 16.72
C GLN A 630 76.44 14.81 15.82
N ASP A 631 75.89 13.77 16.36
CA ASP A 631 75.57 12.58 15.58
C ASP A 631 74.12 12.12 15.88
N TYR A 632 73.35 12.09 14.84
CA TYR A 632 72.05 11.40 14.91
C TYR A 632 72.24 9.90 15.00
N ILE A 633 71.74 9.36 16.05
CA ILE A 633 71.70 7.90 16.26
C ILE A 633 70.28 7.40 16.17
N THR A 634 70.03 6.67 15.12
CA THR A 634 68.75 5.96 15.02
C THR A 634 68.59 5.03 16.21
N ALA A 635 67.58 5.12 16.95
CA ALA A 635 67.22 4.16 18.01
C ALA A 635 67.09 2.79 17.37
N LEU A 636 67.91 1.87 17.79
CA LEU A 636 68.09 0.63 17.06
C LEU A 636 66.85 -0.29 17.06
N ASN A 637 66.47 -0.65 15.91
CA ASN A 637 65.82 -1.94 15.48
C ASN A 637 64.68 -2.58 16.27
N GLU A 638 64.10 -1.98 17.32
CA GLU A 638 62.91 -2.53 17.98
C GLU A 638 62.01 -1.40 18.52
N GLU A 639 60.75 -1.41 18.20
CA GLU A 639 59.73 -0.48 18.66
C GLU A 639 59.58 -0.49 20.19
N SER A 640 60.16 0.46 20.87
CA SER A 640 60.06 0.62 22.32
C SER A 640 60.15 2.08 22.70
N ASP A 641 59.35 2.55 23.64
CA ASP A 641 59.51 3.78 24.38
C ASP A 641 60.71 3.69 25.36
N GLU A 642 61.38 2.53 25.41
CA GLU A 642 62.57 2.28 26.22
C GLU A 642 63.73 1.88 25.32
N PHE A 643 64.86 2.60 25.44
CA PHE A 643 66.08 2.31 24.70
C PHE A 643 67.34 2.52 25.60
N THR A 644 68.48 1.98 25.20
CA THR A 644 69.67 2.01 25.98
C THR A 644 70.82 2.70 25.25
N ILE A 645 71.49 3.65 25.94
CA ILE A 645 72.63 4.31 25.45
C ILE A 645 73.89 3.92 26.24
N GLN A 646 75.06 3.98 25.56
CA GLN A 646 76.39 3.82 26.24
C GLN A 646 77.03 5.17 26.43
N LEU A 647 77.43 5.45 27.66
CA LEU A 647 77.96 6.73 28.03
C LEU A 647 79.48 6.74 27.99
N LYS A 648 80.04 7.89 27.55
CA LYS A 648 81.44 8.23 27.71
C LYS A 648 81.64 9.09 28.97
N LYS A 649 82.82 8.99 29.65
CA LYS A 649 83.13 9.74 30.83
C LYS A 649 83.02 11.26 30.60
N GLY A 650 82.24 11.97 31.44
CA GLY A 650 81.96 13.39 31.36
C GLY A 650 80.48 13.72 31.10
N LYS A 651 80.26 14.97 30.77
CA LYS A 651 78.87 15.44 30.43
C LYS A 651 78.52 15.03 29.01
N THR A 652 77.25 14.52 28.87
CA THR A 652 76.67 14.18 27.60
C THR A 652 75.26 14.81 27.55
N THR A 653 74.93 15.44 26.48
CA THR A 653 73.58 15.93 26.23
C THR A 653 72.79 14.95 25.32
N ILE A 654 71.51 14.80 25.57
CA ILE A 654 70.59 13.99 24.75
C ILE A 654 69.35 14.77 24.40
N ARG A 655 68.90 14.64 23.21
CA ARG A 655 67.58 15.07 22.75
C ARG A 655 66.91 13.92 22.04
N LEU A 656 65.62 13.78 22.29
CA LEU A 656 64.75 12.78 21.64
C LEU A 656 64.03 13.40 20.44
N VAL A 657 63.72 12.61 19.50
CA VAL A 657 62.87 12.99 18.39
C VAL A 657 61.79 11.93 18.24
N ASP A 658 60.55 12.36 18.24
CA ASP A 658 59.40 11.50 18.10
C ASP A 658 59.09 11.08 16.66
N ILE A 659 58.02 10.37 16.51
CA ILE A 659 57.57 9.89 15.21
C ILE A 659 56.99 10.98 14.32
N SER A 660 56.61 12.14 14.85
CA SER A 660 56.16 13.31 14.08
C SER A 660 57.33 14.20 13.61
N GLY A 661 58.54 13.92 14.08
CA GLY A 661 59.72 14.72 13.81
C GLY A 661 59.99 15.80 14.83
N LYS A 662 59.20 15.92 15.90
CA LYS A 662 59.41 16.89 16.97
C LYS A 662 60.57 16.50 17.87
N VAL A 663 61.17 17.50 18.48
CA VAL A 663 62.40 17.33 19.25
C VAL A 663 62.18 17.73 20.70
N SER A 664 62.58 16.85 21.60
CA SER A 664 62.54 17.13 23.02
C SER A 664 63.41 18.35 23.41
N GLN A 665 63.15 18.84 24.57
CA GLN A 665 64.14 19.66 25.25
C GLN A 665 65.45 18.90 25.42
N VAL A 666 66.57 19.63 25.71
CA VAL A 666 67.90 19.01 25.97
C VAL A 666 68.02 18.52 27.40
N TYR A 667 68.38 17.26 27.56
CA TYR A 667 68.68 16.66 28.86
C TYR A 667 70.24 16.54 29.00
N GLU A 668 70.76 16.88 30.18
CA GLU A 668 72.18 16.73 30.49
C GLU A 668 72.40 15.52 31.41
N ILE A 669 73.27 14.63 31.02
CA ILE A 669 73.63 13.43 31.77
C ILE A 669 75.06 13.56 32.22
N ASP A 670 75.32 13.48 33.52
CA ASP A 670 76.71 13.55 34.10
C ASP A 670 77.09 12.16 34.62
N TYR A 671 77.92 11.47 33.84
CA TYR A 671 78.36 10.12 34.16
C TYR A 671 79.69 10.14 34.89
N LYS A 672 79.68 9.68 36.20
CA LYS A 672 80.87 9.50 37.03
C LYS A 672 81.03 8.03 37.34
N PRO A 673 82.03 7.37 36.74
CA PRO A 673 82.30 5.97 37.00
C PRO A 673 82.74 5.73 38.46
N TYR A 674 82.43 4.55 38.98
CA TYR A 674 82.82 4.09 40.32
C TYR A 674 84.31 3.97 40.56
N PHE A 675 85.19 4.32 39.68
CA PHE A 675 86.59 4.01 39.89
C PHE A 675 87.35 5.13 40.60
N LEU A 676 87.98 4.62 41.56
CA LEU A 676 88.96 5.26 42.36
C LEU A 676 89.84 6.16 41.56
N GLU A 677 90.23 7.18 42.18
CA GLU A 677 91.23 8.05 41.67
C GLU A 677 90.82 8.91 40.47
N ASP A 678 90.36 10.00 40.75
CA ASP A 678 90.41 11.16 39.93
C ASP A 678 89.40 11.46 38.87
N THR A 679 88.41 10.74 38.68
CA THR A 679 87.52 11.24 37.60
C THR A 679 86.06 11.00 37.86
N GLU A 680 85.47 12.02 38.28
CA GLU A 680 84.00 12.08 38.22
C GLU A 680 83.53 12.23 36.78
N LEU A 681 82.73 11.35 36.37
CA LEU A 681 82.01 11.46 35.11
C LEU A 681 80.57 11.88 35.41
N LEU A 682 80.30 13.11 35.15
CA LEU A 682 78.96 13.69 35.27
C LEU A 682 78.25 13.57 33.96
N LEU A 683 77.14 12.93 34.02
CA LEU A 683 76.23 12.90 32.92
C LEU A 683 75.09 13.83 33.23
N TRP A 684 74.93 14.83 32.51
CA TRP A 684 73.92 15.83 32.64
C TRP A 684 72.93 15.68 31.50
N ILE A 685 71.68 15.59 31.79
CA ILE A 685 70.66 15.70 30.77
C ILE A 685 70.04 17.08 30.82
N PHE A 686 70.05 17.69 29.72
CA PHE A 686 69.54 19.02 29.52
C PHE A 686 68.41 19.04 28.52
N GLY A 687 67.29 19.53 28.85
CA GLY A 687 66.22 19.78 27.93
C GLY A 687 66.13 21.24 27.52
N THR A 688 65.94 21.52 26.32
CA THR A 688 65.58 22.85 25.85
C THR A 688 64.39 22.84 24.99
N THR A 689 63.69 23.86 25.13
CA THR A 689 62.68 24.13 24.16
C THR A 689 63.32 24.47 22.87
N ALA A 690 63.57 23.73 22.12
CA ALA A 690 64.07 24.24 21.08
C ALA A 690 64.11 24.03 19.83
N SER A 691 64.45 24.34 19.31
CA SER A 691 64.69 24.68 17.97
C SER A 691 65.73 23.95 17.28
N ALA A 692 65.91 22.80 17.50
CA ALA A 692 66.82 22.09 16.65
C ALA A 692 66.52 20.65 16.72
N ILE A 693 65.75 20.29 16.21
CA ILE A 693 65.61 19.34 15.38
C ILE A 693 66.31 18.16 15.16
N ILE A 694 65.78 17.12 15.44
CA ILE A 694 66.31 16.06 15.09
C ILE A 694 65.59 14.87 15.13
N LEU A 695 65.62 14.36 14.62
CA LEU A 695 65.16 13.28 14.16
C LEU A 695 65.61 12.03 14.68
N ILE A 696 65.00 11.61 15.54
CA ILE A 696 65.18 10.34 15.95
C ILE A 696 63.97 9.66 15.88
N VAL A 697 63.58 9.18 15.16
CA VAL A 697 62.45 8.65 15.06
C VAL A 697 62.39 7.38 14.60
N VAL A 698 61.50 6.94 14.81
CA VAL A 698 60.78 5.99 14.18
C VAL A 698 61.28 4.65 14.21
N ILE A 699 62.20 4.41 14.67
CA ILE A 699 62.56 3.04 14.74
C ILE A 699 61.97 2.36 15.93
N VAL A 700 61.50 3.13 16.83
CA VAL A 700 60.85 2.55 17.99
C VAL A 700 59.46 2.04 17.70
N TYR A 701 58.85 2.59 16.72
CA TYR A 701 57.53 2.08 16.34
C TYR A 701 57.60 0.69 15.72
N THR A 702 58.56 0.49 14.85
CA THR A 702 58.77 -0.81 14.22
C THR A 702 59.22 -1.89 15.18
N ILE A 703 59.80 -1.48 16.23
CA ILE A 703 60.37 -2.37 17.24
C ILE A 703 59.27 -2.90 18.20
N ARG A 704 58.33 -2.07 18.53
CA ARG A 704 57.24 -2.47 19.44
C ARG A 704 56.31 -3.48 18.82
N SER A 705 55.97 -3.27 17.55
CA SER A 705 55.13 -4.22 16.83
C SER A 705 55.84 -5.56 16.61
N LYS A 706 57.13 -5.59 16.37
CA LYS A 706 57.90 -6.84 16.28
C LYS A 706 58.03 -7.59 17.61
N LYS A 707 58.02 -6.89 18.75
CA LYS A 707 58.11 -7.52 20.09
C LYS A 707 56.74 -8.08 20.52
N GLN A 708 55.65 -7.43 20.15
CA GLN A 708 54.30 -7.98 20.34
C GLN A 708 54.07 -9.22 19.51
N ILE A 709 54.57 -9.25 18.27
CA ILE A 709 54.46 -10.45 17.43
C ILE A 709 55.29 -11.62 17.94
N LYS A 710 56.40 -11.37 18.61
CA LYS A 710 57.20 -12.45 19.20
C LYS A 710 56.65 -12.97 20.53
N ASN A 711 55.89 -12.19 21.28
CA ASN A 711 55.28 -12.61 22.52
C ASN A 711 53.87 -13.20 22.34
N GLY A 712 53.25 -13.07 21.17
CA GLY A 712 52.00 -13.70 20.81
C GLY A 712 52.14 -15.08 20.13
N LEU A 713 53.38 -15.59 20.03
CA LEU A 713 53.71 -16.89 19.44
C LEU A 713 54.42 -17.83 20.44
N LYS A 714 54.06 -17.72 21.70
CA LYS A 714 54.39 -18.73 22.69
C LYS A 714 53.14 -19.21 23.42
#